data_88f9d799600502f4b36c34bf19ef8420
#
_entry.id   88f9d799600502f4b36c34bf19ef8420
#
_cell.length_a   1.000
_cell.length_b   1.000
_cell.length_c   1.000
_cell.angle_alpha   90.00
_cell.angle_beta   90.00
_cell.angle_gamma   90.00
#
_symmetry.space_group_name_H-M   'P 1'
#
loop_
_entity.id
_entity.type
_entity.pdbx_description
1 polymer ?
#
loop_
_entity_poly.entity_id
_entity_poly.type
_entity_poly.pdbx_seq_one_letter_code
_entity_poly.pdbx_strand_id
1 'polypeptide(L)'
;MKRILVLLTLLLTMLIAACGGQQEEPTAVPEPSPAPTATAVEEAVEPETDATWARIQDNGQMVVGISADYPPFEYYTQDFQLDGYDVALIREIGTRLGLNVRLQDQVFPGLAGALQLEQVDVAISALSVTPDREAVVDFSNVYYVGEDAVLGLSDSDFTLESPRDLAQYRIGVQTGSVYEDWLRDELVDNGLMPEDHLFTYVDISNSLVDLREGRIDLIIVDLLPAEIAAVAEDVAIVAQGMNKQRYAIAVPQGAEKLQTAINETLTDLQNEGFLAELANQYLDIDPEHILPIEPGEPVTPGPIPDGCVDGMAYVADLSLDDNNMTSPPQMLPGQTFRKGWRLQNIGTCTWDSTYALTYVNGNSRLAQMGAAPVFVQGAVKPGETYDFWADLVAPLVPGTYQAFWSMRNGDGILFGQRVWVGITVVGSPTPAPTQTPAPDINFTVSDTRITQGECVTFNWSVDNIQAVWFYPNGADYTKYPTTGQGSSVECPTQTTTYNLRVEKMDGTVETRQITVYVEQSAGKPSIDRFTVTPSAISAGQCVEIKWSVSGDVTNMKIGRNEVAIWNNAPLSGNTSDCPPVGVATYYLEASGPGGTSRVQQNVNVTTVTAVPTGMPTAVPPTATPPAGSPPTIEIFSVAPLQVELMQCVNLSWTVTGDPDLVQILRDNLVILGPATDTGSGQDCSIGVPGSYIYKITAQNEAGQAVPKQETVTAGGAAP
;
A
#
# COMPACT_ATOMS: atom_id res chain seq x y z
N MET A 1 61.42 -41.20 18.73
CA MET A 1 62.04 -41.31 20.07
C MET A 1 60.92 -41.18 21.07
N LYS A 2 60.46 -42.33 21.51
CA LYS A 2 60.73 -42.87 22.84
C LYS A 2 60.19 -41.97 23.97
N ARG A 3 59.18 -42.49 24.59
CA ARG A 3 58.89 -42.89 25.98
C ARG A 3 58.01 -41.84 26.64
N ILE A 4 56.93 -42.16 27.37
CA ILE A 4 56.58 -43.15 28.42
C ILE A 4 55.07 -43.10 28.53
N LEU A 5 54.23 -43.98 28.25
CA LEU A 5 53.62 -45.18 28.83
C LEU A 5 53.95 -45.43 30.32
N VAL A 6 52.88 -45.70 31.06
CA VAL A 6 52.79 -46.50 32.31
C VAL A 6 52.17 -45.82 33.53
N LEU A 7 51.16 -46.54 34.03
CA LEU A 7 50.56 -46.63 35.37
C LEU A 7 49.43 -45.61 35.66
N LEU A 8 48.19 -46.04 35.95
CA LEU A 8 47.84 -46.88 37.08
C LEU A 8 46.50 -47.58 36.90
N THR A 9 46.52 -48.86 36.69
CA THR A 9 45.56 -49.86 37.17
C THR A 9 45.84 -50.16 38.63
N LEU A 10 44.84 -50.28 39.44
CA LEU A 10 44.66 -50.96 40.74
C LEU A 10 43.98 -50.12 41.80
N LEU A 11 42.72 -50.35 42.04
CA LEU A 11 42.27 -50.89 43.34
C LEU A 11 40.82 -51.32 43.23
N LEU A 12 40.65 -52.56 42.80
CA LEU A 12 39.53 -53.45 43.11
C LEU A 12 40.03 -54.35 44.19
N THR A 13 39.36 -54.42 45.33
CA THR A 13 39.12 -55.64 46.11
C THR A 13 38.61 -55.33 47.54
N MET A 14 37.58 -56.07 47.85
CA MET A 14 37.22 -56.70 49.15
C MET A 14 36.42 -55.88 50.17
N LEU A 15 35.16 -56.31 50.40
CA LEU A 15 34.89 -57.18 51.50
C LEU A 15 33.56 -57.93 51.37
N ILE A 16 33.68 -59.28 51.28
CA ILE A 16 32.65 -60.30 51.49
C ILE A 16 32.68 -60.74 52.95
N ALA A 17 31.53 -60.78 53.65
CA ALA A 17 31.24 -61.69 54.76
C ALA A 17 29.73 -61.56 55.00
N ALA A 18 28.91 -62.51 54.74
CA ALA A 18 28.72 -63.89 55.23
C ALA A 18 27.66 -63.99 56.35
N CYS A 19 26.79 -64.96 56.18
CA CYS A 19 25.87 -65.66 57.05
C CYS A 19 24.43 -65.15 56.99
N GLY A 20 23.38 -65.95 56.77
CA GLY A 20 23.21 -67.42 56.90
C GLY A 20 21.71 -67.61 57.03
N GLY A 21 21.23 -68.62 56.40
CA GLY A 21 19.93 -69.17 56.08
C GLY A 21 18.84 -69.12 57.17
N GLN A 22 17.59 -69.16 56.65
CA GLN A 22 16.66 -70.23 56.94
C GLN A 22 15.48 -70.12 55.95
N GLN A 23 15.15 -71.25 55.32
CA GLN A 23 13.89 -71.49 54.57
C GLN A 23 12.80 -71.73 55.62
N GLU A 24 11.65 -71.07 55.49
CA GLU A 24 10.36 -71.55 55.98
C GLU A 24 9.33 -71.50 54.86
N GLU A 25 8.54 -72.58 54.78
CA GLU A 25 7.48 -72.89 53.83
C GLU A 25 6.26 -72.00 53.98
N PRO A 26 5.41 -71.89 52.91
CA PRO A 26 4.34 -70.87 52.86
C PRO A 26 3.12 -71.29 53.64
N THR A 27 2.68 -70.42 54.52
CA THR A 27 1.34 -70.46 55.15
C THR A 27 0.32 -69.68 54.29
N ALA A 28 -0.83 -70.34 54.11
CA ALA A 28 -1.96 -69.87 53.28
C ALA A 28 -2.43 -68.46 53.69
N VAL A 29 -2.65 -67.66 52.63
CA VAL A 29 -3.24 -66.33 52.73
C VAL A 29 -4.77 -66.45 52.81
N PRO A 30 -5.49 -65.82 53.76
CA PRO A 30 -6.95 -65.72 53.72
C PRO A 30 -7.36 -64.69 52.66
N GLU A 31 -8.47 -65.03 51.92
CA GLU A 31 -9.12 -64.15 50.95
C GLU A 31 -9.50 -62.79 51.57
N PRO A 32 -9.25 -61.67 50.87
CA PRO A 32 -9.72 -60.38 51.36
C PRO A 32 -11.22 -60.21 51.11
N SER A 33 -11.91 -59.77 52.12
CA SER A 33 -13.29 -59.30 52.10
C SER A 33 -13.54 -58.22 51.06
N PRO A 34 -14.66 -58.15 50.37
CA PRO A 34 -14.89 -57.12 49.35
C PRO A 34 -14.90 -55.73 50.00
N ALA A 35 -14.06 -54.87 49.47
CA ALA A 35 -14.03 -53.45 49.77
C ALA A 35 -15.34 -52.78 49.33
N PRO A 36 -15.82 -51.73 50.01
CA PRO A 36 -16.98 -50.99 49.60
C PRO A 36 -16.68 -50.32 48.29
N THR A 37 -17.60 -50.46 47.31
CA THR A 37 -17.61 -49.73 46.05
C THR A 37 -17.54 -48.22 46.33
N ALA A 38 -16.39 -47.62 46.13
CA ALA A 38 -16.27 -46.17 46.04
C ALA A 38 -17.02 -45.77 44.75
N THR A 39 -18.13 -45.09 44.93
CA THR A 39 -18.75 -44.32 43.84
C THR A 39 -17.68 -43.35 43.39
N ALA A 40 -17.15 -43.52 42.17
CA ALA A 40 -16.35 -42.52 41.53
C ALA A 40 -17.24 -41.28 41.42
N VAL A 41 -16.96 -40.29 42.22
CA VAL A 41 -17.36 -38.94 41.89
C VAL A 41 -16.51 -38.60 40.67
N GLU A 42 -17.19 -38.56 39.54
CA GLU A 42 -16.69 -37.97 38.32
C GLU A 42 -16.38 -36.52 38.74
N GLU A 43 -15.13 -36.26 39.06
CA GLU A 43 -14.59 -34.91 39.23
C GLU A 43 -14.90 -34.25 37.85
N ALA A 44 -15.84 -33.31 37.85
CA ALA A 44 -16.09 -32.50 36.70
C ALA A 44 -14.72 -31.88 36.38
N VAL A 45 -14.11 -32.27 35.26
CA VAL A 45 -12.98 -31.59 34.65
C VAL A 45 -13.49 -30.16 34.44
N GLU A 46 -13.05 -29.25 35.31
CA GLU A 46 -13.23 -27.82 34.99
C GLU A 46 -12.68 -27.64 33.57
N PRO A 47 -13.47 -27.03 32.66
CA PRO A 47 -12.96 -26.79 31.32
C PRO A 47 -11.62 -26.07 31.45
N GLU A 48 -10.57 -26.64 30.86
CA GLU A 48 -9.25 -26.01 30.81
C GLU A 48 -9.49 -24.55 30.43
N THR A 49 -9.10 -23.65 31.33
CA THR A 49 -9.20 -22.22 31.07
C THR A 49 -8.35 -21.97 29.83
N ASP A 50 -8.94 -21.40 28.77
CA ASP A 50 -8.23 -20.94 27.59
C ASP A 50 -7.04 -20.09 28.05
N ALA A 51 -5.88 -20.73 28.11
CA ALA A 51 -4.67 -20.14 28.68
C ALA A 51 -4.21 -18.92 27.88
N THR A 52 -4.48 -18.93 26.57
CA THR A 52 -4.14 -17.83 25.66
C THR A 52 -4.92 -16.58 26.01
N TRP A 53 -6.25 -16.68 26.14
CA TRP A 53 -7.10 -15.55 26.50
C TRP A 53 -6.78 -14.99 27.90
N ALA A 54 -6.58 -15.85 28.88
CA ALA A 54 -6.22 -15.44 30.23
C ALA A 54 -4.87 -14.68 30.23
N ARG A 55 -3.87 -15.18 29.50
CA ARG A 55 -2.55 -14.53 29.38
C ARG A 55 -2.65 -13.15 28.71
N ILE A 56 -3.46 -13.00 27.67
CA ILE A 56 -3.69 -11.73 26.96
C ILE A 56 -4.32 -10.71 27.92
N GLN A 57 -5.36 -11.13 28.65
CA GLN A 57 -6.05 -10.27 29.62
C GLN A 57 -5.15 -9.84 30.79
N ASP A 58 -4.38 -10.76 31.35
CA ASP A 58 -3.46 -10.48 32.44
C ASP A 58 -2.35 -9.50 32.04
N ASN A 59 -1.87 -9.61 30.79
CA ASN A 59 -0.86 -8.71 30.23
C ASN A 59 -1.45 -7.37 29.75
N GLY A 60 -2.77 -7.29 29.53
CA GLY A 60 -3.42 -6.13 28.91
C GLY A 60 -2.92 -5.83 27.50
N GLN A 61 -2.31 -6.83 26.84
CA GLN A 61 -1.68 -6.68 25.53
C GLN A 61 -1.95 -7.91 24.66
N MET A 62 -2.28 -7.66 23.40
CA MET A 62 -2.41 -8.66 22.33
C MET A 62 -1.26 -8.49 21.33
N VAL A 63 -0.46 -9.52 21.16
CA VAL A 63 0.62 -9.56 20.17
C VAL A 63 0.06 -10.10 18.86
N VAL A 64 0.20 -9.33 17.80
CA VAL A 64 -0.42 -9.61 16.50
C VAL A 64 0.66 -9.84 15.46
N GLY A 65 0.66 -11.01 14.84
CA GLY A 65 1.48 -11.32 13.67
C GLY A 65 0.87 -10.72 12.40
N ILE A 66 1.70 -10.10 11.59
CA ILE A 66 1.31 -9.45 10.34
C ILE A 66 2.46 -9.56 9.34
N SER A 67 2.19 -9.63 8.04
CA SER A 67 3.21 -9.64 6.99
C SER A 67 3.08 -8.36 6.17
N ALA A 68 3.88 -7.34 6.50
CA ALA A 68 3.69 -5.96 6.05
C ALA A 68 4.22 -5.69 4.63
N ASP A 69 3.78 -6.48 3.66
CA ASP A 69 4.17 -6.40 2.24
C ASP A 69 2.99 -6.55 1.27
N TYR A 70 1.75 -6.38 1.77
CA TYR A 70 0.53 -6.66 0.99
C TYR A 70 -0.48 -5.48 0.98
N PRO A 71 -0.11 -4.34 0.36
CA PRO A 71 -1.05 -3.21 0.25
C PRO A 71 -2.28 -3.59 -0.59
N PRO A 72 -3.48 -3.11 -0.21
CA PRO A 72 -3.79 -2.11 0.80
C PRO A 72 -4.11 -2.70 2.19
N PHE A 73 -3.92 -4.00 2.41
CA PHE A 73 -4.27 -4.66 3.67
C PHE A 73 -3.26 -4.36 4.78
N GLU A 74 -1.96 -4.54 4.51
CA GLU A 74 -0.88 -4.23 5.44
C GLU A 74 0.41 -3.86 4.71
N TYR A 75 0.98 -2.74 5.09
CA TYR A 75 2.18 -2.21 4.46
C TYR A 75 2.88 -1.18 5.34
N TYR A 76 4.15 -0.88 5.00
CA TYR A 76 4.86 0.24 5.59
C TYR A 76 4.61 1.52 4.78
N THR A 77 4.20 2.59 5.47
CA THR A 77 4.10 3.94 4.88
C THR A 77 5.48 4.51 4.54
N GLN A 78 5.52 5.64 3.85
CA GLN A 78 6.78 6.35 3.56
C GLN A 78 7.52 6.81 4.84
N ASP A 79 6.79 6.97 5.96
CA ASP A 79 7.34 7.30 7.27
C ASP A 79 7.69 6.04 8.10
N PHE A 80 7.77 4.89 7.45
CA PHE A 80 8.10 3.58 8.05
C PHE A 80 7.14 3.16 9.17
N GLN A 81 5.87 3.56 9.09
CA GLN A 81 4.82 3.12 10.02
C GLN A 81 3.97 2.03 9.37
N LEU A 82 3.55 1.05 10.18
CA LEU A 82 2.61 0.02 9.74
C LEU A 82 1.22 0.62 9.61
N ASP A 83 0.59 0.43 8.45
CA ASP A 83 -0.75 0.90 8.12
C ASP A 83 -1.44 -0.07 7.15
N GLY A 84 -2.74 0.12 6.92
CA GLY A 84 -3.56 -0.68 6.04
C GLY A 84 -4.84 -1.16 6.70
N TYR A 85 -5.71 -1.81 5.91
CA TYR A 85 -7.02 -2.28 6.35
C TYR A 85 -6.92 -3.23 7.56
N ASP A 86 -6.08 -4.27 7.48
CA ASP A 86 -5.89 -5.27 8.53
C ASP A 86 -5.28 -4.65 9.78
N VAL A 87 -4.34 -3.72 9.62
CA VAL A 87 -3.71 -2.98 10.72
C VAL A 87 -4.74 -2.12 11.46
N ALA A 88 -5.60 -1.44 10.73
CA ALA A 88 -6.65 -0.60 11.32
C ALA A 88 -7.73 -1.46 12.00
N LEU A 89 -8.15 -2.55 11.37
CA LEU A 89 -9.14 -3.48 11.90
C LEU A 89 -8.67 -4.09 13.23
N ILE A 90 -7.46 -4.64 13.28
CA ILE A 90 -6.98 -5.30 14.50
C ILE A 90 -6.72 -4.32 15.64
N ARG A 91 -6.34 -3.08 15.34
CA ARG A 91 -6.21 -2.01 16.35
C ARG A 91 -7.56 -1.64 16.96
N GLU A 92 -8.61 -1.56 16.14
CA GLU A 92 -9.96 -1.32 16.65
C GLU A 92 -10.48 -2.49 17.47
N ILE A 93 -10.28 -3.74 17.02
CA ILE A 93 -10.61 -4.94 17.82
C ILE A 93 -9.92 -4.86 19.19
N GLY A 94 -8.61 -4.59 19.23
CA GLY A 94 -7.87 -4.42 20.49
C GLY A 94 -8.48 -3.32 21.36
N THR A 95 -8.84 -2.19 20.79
CA THR A 95 -9.47 -1.06 21.48
C THR A 95 -10.79 -1.48 22.12
N ARG A 96 -11.66 -2.20 21.39
CA ARG A 96 -12.94 -2.71 21.89
C ARG A 96 -12.77 -3.72 23.03
N LEU A 97 -11.75 -4.57 22.92
CA LEU A 97 -11.42 -5.56 23.95
C LEU A 97 -10.64 -4.96 25.14
N GLY A 98 -10.30 -3.66 25.11
CA GLY A 98 -9.52 -2.99 26.15
C GLY A 98 -8.06 -3.43 26.21
N LEU A 99 -7.49 -3.89 25.09
CA LEU A 99 -6.15 -4.41 24.96
C LEU A 99 -5.24 -3.46 24.18
N ASN A 100 -3.97 -3.42 24.56
CA ASN A 100 -2.94 -2.76 23.76
C ASN A 100 -2.48 -3.71 22.65
N VAL A 101 -2.61 -3.30 21.37
CA VAL A 101 -2.16 -4.09 20.22
C VAL A 101 -0.68 -3.84 19.96
N ARG A 102 0.13 -4.90 19.97
CA ARG A 102 1.52 -4.88 19.56
C ARG A 102 1.70 -5.67 18.27
N LEU A 103 1.85 -4.94 17.15
CA LEU A 103 2.12 -5.55 15.84
C LEU A 103 3.54 -6.11 15.81
N GLN A 104 3.68 -7.29 15.22
CA GLN A 104 4.95 -7.97 15.01
C GLN A 104 5.03 -8.44 13.55
N ASP A 105 5.93 -7.79 12.80
CA ASP A 105 6.13 -8.13 11.40
C ASP A 105 6.81 -9.50 11.26
N GLN A 106 6.15 -10.38 10.54
CA GLN A 106 6.56 -11.76 10.26
C GLN A 106 6.63 -11.95 8.74
N VAL A 107 7.35 -12.96 8.29
CA VAL A 107 7.18 -13.40 6.90
C VAL A 107 5.89 -14.20 6.76
N PHE A 108 5.16 -14.02 5.67
CA PHE A 108 3.83 -14.62 5.46
C PHE A 108 3.79 -16.14 5.73
N PRO A 109 4.68 -16.98 5.18
CA PRO A 109 4.66 -18.43 5.44
C PRO A 109 4.98 -18.79 6.90
N GLY A 110 5.53 -17.86 7.68
CA GLY A 110 5.86 -18.05 9.09
C GLY A 110 4.72 -17.79 10.08
N LEU A 111 3.59 -17.18 9.64
CA LEU A 111 2.51 -16.74 10.53
C LEU A 111 1.87 -17.89 11.31
N ALA A 112 1.54 -19.00 10.65
CA ALA A 112 0.96 -20.18 11.32
C ALA A 112 1.92 -20.79 12.37
N GLY A 113 3.21 -20.89 12.04
CA GLY A 113 4.24 -21.33 12.97
C GLY A 113 4.41 -20.40 14.18
N ALA A 114 4.29 -19.08 13.96
CA ALA A 114 4.35 -18.10 15.04
C ALA A 114 3.18 -18.24 16.03
N LEU A 115 1.98 -18.57 15.55
CA LEU A 115 0.82 -18.90 16.40
C LEU A 115 1.02 -20.20 17.17
N GLN A 116 1.47 -21.27 16.51
CA GLN A 116 1.75 -22.57 17.16
C GLN A 116 2.82 -22.47 18.27
N LEU A 117 3.78 -21.57 18.10
CA LEU A 117 4.86 -21.32 19.07
C LEU A 117 4.51 -20.23 20.09
N GLU A 118 3.27 -19.74 20.11
CA GLU A 118 2.80 -18.65 20.98
C GLU A 118 3.66 -17.37 20.91
N GLN A 119 4.33 -17.13 19.79
CA GLN A 119 5.08 -15.88 19.55
C GLN A 119 4.15 -14.71 19.35
N VAL A 120 3.00 -14.98 18.76
CA VAL A 120 1.90 -14.05 18.53
C VAL A 120 0.62 -14.68 19.09
N ASP A 121 -0.29 -13.83 19.53
CA ASP A 121 -1.59 -14.23 20.07
C ASP A 121 -2.63 -14.42 18.97
N VAL A 122 -2.51 -13.63 17.92
CA VAL A 122 -3.35 -13.68 16.72
C VAL A 122 -2.50 -13.36 15.49
N ALA A 123 -2.97 -13.76 14.30
CA ALA A 123 -2.39 -13.33 13.03
C ALA A 123 -3.50 -12.79 12.11
N ILE A 124 -3.23 -11.64 11.49
CA ILE A 124 -4.09 -11.01 10.49
C ILE A 124 -3.19 -10.49 9.36
N SER A 125 -3.45 -10.92 8.13
CA SER A 125 -2.59 -10.60 6.97
C SER A 125 -3.24 -11.04 5.66
N ALA A 126 -4.42 -10.56 5.34
CA ALA A 126 -5.24 -11.05 4.24
C ALA A 126 -5.25 -12.59 4.18
N LEU A 127 -5.32 -13.23 5.36
CA LEU A 127 -5.06 -14.65 5.54
C LEU A 127 -6.28 -15.47 5.15
N SER A 128 -6.19 -16.15 4.01
CA SER A 128 -7.29 -17.01 3.51
C SER A 128 -7.49 -18.23 4.39
N VAL A 129 -8.75 -18.57 4.67
CA VAL A 129 -9.14 -19.80 5.33
C VAL A 129 -8.98 -20.98 4.36
N THR A 130 -8.12 -21.92 4.71
CA THR A 130 -7.90 -23.17 3.94
C THR A 130 -7.87 -24.37 4.86
N PRO A 131 -8.23 -25.58 4.36
CA PRO A 131 -8.19 -26.79 5.20
C PRO A 131 -6.81 -27.08 5.81
N ASP A 132 -5.74 -26.80 5.09
CA ASP A 132 -4.37 -27.03 5.57
C ASP A 132 -3.99 -26.08 6.72
N ARG A 133 -4.42 -24.83 6.64
CA ARG A 133 -4.24 -23.85 7.72
C ARG A 133 -5.12 -24.18 8.93
N GLU A 134 -6.38 -24.60 8.68
CA GLU A 134 -7.31 -25.01 9.74
C GLU A 134 -6.82 -26.28 10.48
N ALA A 135 -5.95 -27.07 9.88
CA ALA A 135 -5.32 -28.20 10.56
C ALA A 135 -4.36 -27.77 11.69
N VAL A 136 -3.88 -26.53 11.67
CA VAL A 136 -2.81 -26.03 12.58
C VAL A 136 -3.16 -24.78 13.36
N VAL A 137 -4.18 -24.01 12.94
CA VAL A 137 -4.72 -22.82 13.62
C VAL A 137 -6.22 -22.80 13.55
N ASP A 138 -6.89 -22.07 14.43
CA ASP A 138 -8.32 -21.75 14.32
C ASP A 138 -8.51 -20.37 13.70
N PHE A 139 -9.67 -20.13 13.09
CA PHE A 139 -10.00 -18.87 12.43
C PHE A 139 -11.20 -18.18 13.05
N SER A 140 -11.20 -16.86 13.05
CA SER A 140 -12.38 -16.05 13.32
C SER A 140 -13.44 -16.19 12.23
N ASN A 141 -14.57 -15.52 12.40
CA ASN A 141 -15.47 -15.23 11.29
C ASN A 141 -14.70 -14.51 10.18
N VAL A 142 -15.12 -14.75 8.93
CA VAL A 142 -14.56 -14.10 7.74
C VAL A 142 -14.88 -12.62 7.78
N TYR A 143 -13.87 -11.76 7.73
CA TYR A 143 -14.04 -10.31 7.75
C TYR A 143 -14.00 -9.67 6.35
N TYR A 144 -13.48 -10.39 5.35
CA TYR A 144 -13.40 -9.93 3.96
C TYR A 144 -13.45 -11.12 2.99
N VAL A 145 -14.08 -10.90 1.82
CA VAL A 145 -14.09 -11.88 0.73
C VAL A 145 -13.48 -11.19 -0.50
N GLY A 146 -12.33 -11.71 -0.92
CA GLY A 146 -11.60 -11.23 -2.09
C GLY A 146 -11.76 -12.12 -3.31
N GLU A 147 -11.26 -11.63 -4.43
CA GLU A 147 -11.14 -12.36 -5.70
C GLU A 147 -9.68 -12.31 -6.15
N ASP A 148 -9.25 -13.32 -6.91
CA ASP A 148 -7.95 -13.34 -7.57
C ASP A 148 -7.93 -12.45 -8.81
N ALA A 149 -6.72 -12.03 -9.18
CA ALA A 149 -6.43 -11.42 -10.45
C ALA A 149 -5.12 -11.96 -11.03
N VAL A 150 -5.05 -12.00 -12.33
CA VAL A 150 -3.86 -12.34 -13.09
C VAL A 150 -3.32 -11.07 -13.74
N LEU A 151 -2.08 -10.73 -13.41
CA LEU A 151 -1.36 -9.60 -14.00
C LEU A 151 -0.47 -10.08 -15.14
N GLY A 152 -0.40 -9.29 -16.20
CA GLY A 152 0.53 -9.44 -17.32
C GLY A 152 1.04 -8.08 -17.79
N LEU A 153 1.97 -8.05 -18.74
CA LEU A 153 2.37 -6.81 -19.39
C LEU A 153 1.22 -6.27 -20.27
N SER A 154 1.01 -4.96 -20.22
CA SER A 154 -0.13 -4.29 -20.91
C SER A 154 -0.13 -4.46 -22.44
N ASP A 155 1.02 -4.73 -23.05
CA ASP A 155 1.19 -4.94 -24.49
C ASP A 155 1.08 -6.41 -24.91
N SER A 156 0.79 -7.32 -23.98
CA SER A 156 0.68 -8.75 -24.22
C SER A 156 -0.76 -9.16 -24.51
N ASP A 157 -0.93 -10.12 -25.41
CA ASP A 157 -2.24 -10.65 -25.83
C ASP A 157 -2.42 -12.04 -25.19
N PHE A 158 -3.07 -12.07 -24.01
CA PHE A 158 -3.39 -13.30 -23.30
C PHE A 158 -4.85 -13.69 -23.50
N THR A 159 -5.09 -14.98 -23.70
CA THR A 159 -6.45 -15.56 -23.68
C THR A 159 -6.52 -16.57 -22.55
N LEU A 160 -7.12 -16.17 -21.42
CA LEU A 160 -7.21 -16.93 -20.20
C LEU A 160 -8.70 -17.11 -19.85
N GLU A 161 -9.30 -18.21 -20.31
CA GLU A 161 -10.72 -18.53 -20.07
C GLU A 161 -10.90 -19.53 -18.92
N SER A 162 -9.82 -20.24 -18.55
CA SER A 162 -9.84 -21.26 -17.51
C SER A 162 -8.49 -21.41 -16.83
N PRO A 163 -8.42 -21.98 -15.62
CA PRO A 163 -7.16 -22.29 -14.94
C PRO A 163 -6.15 -23.09 -15.79
N ARG A 164 -6.63 -23.93 -16.70
CA ARG A 164 -5.75 -24.73 -17.57
C ARG A 164 -4.98 -23.92 -18.59
N ASP A 165 -5.48 -22.77 -18.95
CA ASP A 165 -4.80 -21.87 -19.90
C ASP A 165 -3.53 -21.26 -19.30
N LEU A 166 -3.44 -21.25 -17.95
CA LEU A 166 -2.27 -20.81 -17.21
C LEU A 166 -1.07 -21.76 -17.38
N ALA A 167 -1.31 -23.04 -17.65
CA ALA A 167 -0.28 -24.09 -17.65
C ALA A 167 0.90 -23.88 -18.62
N GLN A 168 0.72 -23.06 -19.64
CA GLN A 168 1.74 -22.77 -20.66
C GLN A 168 2.67 -21.60 -20.29
N TYR A 169 2.34 -20.85 -19.24
CA TYR A 169 3.05 -19.62 -18.87
C TYR A 169 3.94 -19.83 -17.64
N ARG A 170 4.94 -18.99 -17.51
CA ARG A 170 5.76 -18.87 -16.30
C ARG A 170 5.06 -17.92 -15.33
N ILE A 171 4.67 -18.41 -14.18
CA ILE A 171 3.79 -17.71 -13.26
C ILE A 171 4.48 -17.42 -11.94
N GLY A 172 4.39 -16.17 -11.50
CA GLY A 172 4.83 -15.71 -10.19
C GLY A 172 3.67 -15.67 -9.19
N VAL A 173 3.89 -16.19 -7.98
CA VAL A 173 2.96 -16.13 -6.86
C VAL A 173 3.71 -15.82 -5.57
N GLN A 174 2.99 -15.38 -4.53
CA GLN A 174 3.61 -15.23 -3.20
C GLN A 174 3.83 -16.61 -2.57
N THR A 175 5.00 -16.82 -1.97
CA THR A 175 5.36 -18.06 -1.26
C THR A 175 4.40 -18.32 -0.11
N GLY A 176 3.86 -19.54 -0.04
CA GLY A 176 2.90 -19.97 0.98
C GLY A 176 1.50 -19.36 0.80
N SER A 177 1.22 -18.72 -0.34
CA SER A 177 -0.12 -18.25 -0.67
C SER A 177 -1.00 -19.39 -1.17
N VAL A 178 -2.31 -19.18 -1.08
CA VAL A 178 -3.30 -20.12 -1.65
C VAL A 178 -3.18 -20.27 -3.18
N TYR A 179 -2.53 -19.30 -3.84
CA TYR A 179 -2.29 -19.36 -5.29
C TYR A 179 -1.14 -20.29 -5.64
N GLU A 180 -0.13 -20.38 -4.78
CA GLU A 180 0.92 -21.40 -4.92
C GLU A 180 0.32 -22.81 -4.79
N ASP A 181 -0.44 -23.05 -3.71
CA ASP A 181 -1.08 -24.35 -3.45
C ASP A 181 -2.03 -24.71 -4.58
N TRP A 182 -2.89 -23.78 -5.00
CA TRP A 182 -3.84 -23.99 -6.08
C TRP A 182 -3.17 -24.34 -7.43
N LEU A 183 -2.09 -23.64 -7.81
CA LEU A 183 -1.36 -23.94 -9.04
C LEU A 183 -0.62 -25.28 -8.95
N ARG A 184 -0.09 -25.63 -7.77
CA ARG A 184 0.53 -26.93 -7.55
C ARG A 184 -0.51 -28.05 -7.72
N ASP A 185 -1.60 -27.96 -6.99
CA ASP A 185 -2.66 -29.00 -6.98
C ASP A 185 -3.32 -29.15 -8.36
N GLU A 186 -3.68 -28.05 -9.01
CA GLU A 186 -4.44 -28.10 -10.26
C GLU A 186 -3.57 -28.35 -11.49
N LEU A 187 -2.32 -27.86 -11.50
CA LEU A 187 -1.52 -27.85 -12.71
C LEU A 187 -0.21 -28.62 -12.59
N VAL A 188 0.60 -28.38 -11.55
CA VAL A 188 1.94 -28.99 -11.44
C VAL A 188 1.85 -30.47 -11.13
N ASP A 189 1.12 -30.86 -10.07
CA ASP A 189 0.99 -32.24 -9.60
C ASP A 189 0.19 -33.11 -10.57
N ASN A 190 -0.68 -32.49 -11.35
CA ASN A 190 -1.38 -33.13 -12.45
C ASN A 190 -0.54 -33.24 -13.73
N GLY A 191 0.70 -32.73 -13.73
CA GLY A 191 1.62 -32.80 -14.88
C GLY A 191 1.17 -31.93 -16.06
N LEU A 192 0.33 -30.94 -15.84
CA LEU A 192 -0.14 -30.00 -16.85
C LEU A 192 0.84 -28.84 -17.02
N MET A 193 1.46 -28.39 -15.93
CA MET A 193 2.48 -27.32 -15.89
C MET A 193 3.83 -27.90 -15.45
N PRO A 194 4.95 -27.55 -16.12
CA PRO A 194 6.28 -27.86 -15.60
C PRO A 194 6.56 -27.14 -14.29
N GLU A 195 7.23 -27.79 -13.33
CA GLU A 195 7.53 -27.17 -12.03
C GLU A 195 8.42 -25.92 -12.15
N ASP A 196 9.29 -25.86 -13.13
CA ASP A 196 10.12 -24.68 -13.41
C ASP A 196 9.38 -23.52 -14.07
N HIS A 197 8.06 -23.65 -14.27
CA HIS A 197 7.17 -22.57 -14.65
C HIS A 197 6.50 -21.88 -13.45
N LEU A 198 6.53 -22.48 -12.26
CA LEU A 198 6.00 -21.87 -11.03
C LEU A 198 7.13 -21.18 -10.27
N PHE A 199 7.04 -19.87 -10.13
CA PHE A 199 8.00 -19.01 -9.43
C PHE A 199 7.37 -18.46 -8.17
N THR A 200 8.00 -18.71 -7.03
CA THR A 200 7.53 -18.22 -5.74
C THR A 200 8.34 -17.03 -5.26
N TYR A 201 7.66 -16.02 -4.76
CA TYR A 201 8.23 -14.77 -4.28
C TYR A 201 7.80 -14.50 -2.85
N VAL A 202 8.74 -14.10 -2.01
CA VAL A 202 8.42 -13.70 -0.62
C VAL A 202 7.61 -12.40 -0.58
N ASP A 203 7.86 -11.52 -1.55
CA ASP A 203 7.21 -10.23 -1.72
C ASP A 203 6.79 -10.10 -3.18
N ILE A 204 5.51 -9.80 -3.37
CA ILE A 204 4.92 -9.68 -4.71
C ILE A 204 5.57 -8.58 -5.55
N SER A 205 6.15 -7.55 -4.94
CA SER A 205 6.85 -6.48 -5.66
C SER A 205 8.07 -7.00 -6.44
N ASN A 206 8.70 -8.08 -5.98
CA ASN A 206 9.79 -8.73 -6.70
C ASN A 206 9.30 -9.45 -7.96
N SER A 207 8.11 -10.03 -7.93
CA SER A 207 7.52 -10.67 -9.11
C SER A 207 7.20 -9.66 -10.20
N LEU A 208 6.76 -8.45 -9.85
CA LEU A 208 6.53 -7.35 -10.81
C LEU A 208 7.81 -6.97 -11.57
N VAL A 209 8.94 -7.08 -10.91
CA VAL A 209 10.24 -6.87 -11.53
C VAL A 209 10.54 -7.96 -12.57
N ASP A 210 10.34 -9.21 -12.18
CA ASP A 210 10.60 -10.36 -13.05
C ASP A 210 9.63 -10.41 -14.24
N LEU A 211 8.38 -9.97 -14.04
CA LEU A 211 7.42 -9.77 -15.10
C LEU A 211 7.91 -8.74 -16.13
N ARG A 212 8.36 -7.57 -15.69
CA ARG A 212 8.90 -6.51 -16.56
C ARG A 212 10.17 -6.91 -17.30
N GLU A 213 10.99 -7.75 -16.69
CA GLU A 213 12.22 -8.26 -17.30
C GLU A 213 11.98 -9.52 -18.16
N GLY A 214 10.75 -10.01 -18.27
CA GLY A 214 10.36 -11.17 -19.06
C GLY A 214 10.89 -12.50 -18.51
N ARG A 215 11.21 -12.58 -17.22
CA ARG A 215 11.57 -13.83 -16.55
C ARG A 215 10.35 -14.68 -16.22
N ILE A 216 9.23 -14.03 -15.91
CA ILE A 216 7.89 -14.64 -15.81
C ILE A 216 6.96 -13.95 -16.80
N ASP A 217 5.83 -14.58 -17.08
CA ASP A 217 4.85 -14.11 -18.06
C ASP A 217 3.61 -13.54 -17.37
N LEU A 218 3.25 -14.08 -16.20
CA LEU A 218 2.06 -13.71 -15.43
C LEU A 218 2.37 -13.68 -13.92
N ILE A 219 1.55 -12.94 -13.18
CA ILE A 219 1.52 -12.97 -11.70
C ILE A 219 0.09 -13.25 -11.27
N ILE A 220 -0.11 -14.11 -10.28
CA ILE A 220 -1.42 -14.29 -9.64
C ILE A 220 -1.36 -13.74 -8.23
N VAL A 221 -2.31 -12.87 -7.92
CA VAL A 221 -2.42 -12.15 -6.66
C VAL A 221 -3.89 -11.76 -6.44
N ASP A 222 -4.27 -11.29 -5.26
CA ASP A 222 -5.60 -10.77 -5.03
C ASP A 222 -5.89 -9.51 -5.86
N LEU A 223 -7.17 -9.29 -6.17
CA LEU A 223 -7.62 -8.22 -7.06
C LEU A 223 -7.16 -6.83 -6.61
N LEU A 224 -7.30 -6.48 -5.33
CA LEU A 224 -6.93 -5.14 -4.85
C LEU A 224 -5.43 -4.86 -4.94
N PRO A 225 -4.50 -5.75 -4.51
CA PRO A 225 -3.09 -5.61 -4.81
C PRO A 225 -2.78 -5.55 -6.31
N ALA A 226 -3.52 -6.31 -7.15
CA ALA A 226 -3.37 -6.26 -8.59
C ALA A 226 -3.78 -4.90 -9.17
N GLU A 227 -4.87 -4.31 -8.70
CA GLU A 227 -5.31 -2.98 -9.10
C GLU A 227 -4.27 -1.91 -8.76
N ILE A 228 -3.67 -1.98 -7.57
CA ILE A 228 -2.56 -1.08 -7.18
C ILE A 228 -1.36 -1.26 -8.12
N ALA A 229 -1.00 -2.50 -8.44
CA ALA A 229 0.12 -2.77 -9.36
C ALA A 229 -0.18 -2.29 -10.79
N ALA A 230 -1.42 -2.40 -11.25
CA ALA A 230 -1.89 -2.00 -12.58
C ALA A 230 -2.01 -0.47 -12.76
N VAL A 231 -1.88 0.33 -11.69
CA VAL A 231 -1.72 1.80 -11.82
C VAL A 231 -0.45 2.15 -12.61
N ALA A 232 0.55 1.27 -12.62
CA ALA A 232 1.70 1.39 -13.50
C ALA A 232 1.28 1.03 -14.93
N GLU A 233 1.47 1.94 -15.89
CA GLU A 233 1.00 1.82 -17.28
C GLU A 233 1.52 0.60 -18.05
N ASP A 234 2.55 -0.08 -17.54
CA ASP A 234 3.19 -1.24 -18.16
C ASP A 234 2.63 -2.60 -17.73
N VAL A 235 1.72 -2.62 -16.75
CA VAL A 235 1.10 -3.83 -16.18
C VAL A 235 -0.42 -3.73 -16.23
N ALA A 236 -1.10 -4.81 -16.57
CA ALA A 236 -2.56 -4.87 -16.67
C ALA A 236 -3.12 -6.14 -16.04
N ILE A 237 -4.35 -6.07 -15.53
CA ILE A 237 -5.13 -7.24 -15.14
C ILE A 237 -5.64 -7.91 -16.42
N VAL A 238 -5.19 -9.13 -16.69
CA VAL A 238 -5.53 -9.88 -17.90
C VAL A 238 -6.58 -10.96 -17.67
N ALA A 239 -6.83 -11.34 -16.42
CA ALA A 239 -7.94 -12.18 -15.98
C ALA A 239 -8.23 -11.97 -14.50
N GLN A 240 -9.42 -12.35 -14.03
CA GLN A 240 -9.81 -12.28 -12.62
C GLN A 240 -10.98 -13.22 -12.30
N GLY A 241 -11.22 -13.49 -11.02
CA GLY A 241 -12.40 -14.19 -10.51
C GLY A 241 -12.38 -15.71 -10.74
N MET A 242 -11.19 -16.31 -10.87
CA MET A 242 -11.05 -17.77 -10.97
C MET A 242 -11.07 -18.46 -9.62
N ASN A 243 -10.69 -17.75 -8.55
CA ASN A 243 -10.65 -18.29 -7.19
C ASN A 243 -11.03 -17.20 -6.17
N LYS A 244 -12.07 -17.46 -5.35
CA LYS A 244 -12.50 -16.54 -4.29
C LYS A 244 -11.77 -16.82 -3.00
N GLN A 245 -11.32 -15.79 -2.33
CA GLN A 245 -10.61 -15.86 -1.07
C GLN A 245 -11.46 -15.37 0.09
N ARG A 246 -11.38 -16.04 1.24
CA ARG A 246 -12.11 -15.72 2.46
C ARG A 246 -11.10 -15.38 3.55
N TYR A 247 -10.94 -14.11 3.92
CA TYR A 247 -9.97 -13.68 4.91
C TYR A 247 -10.54 -13.71 6.32
N ALA A 248 -9.78 -14.31 7.23
CA ALA A 248 -10.13 -14.38 8.63
C ALA A 248 -8.88 -14.16 9.52
N ILE A 249 -9.12 -13.83 10.77
CA ILE A 249 -8.07 -13.67 11.78
C ILE A 249 -7.76 -15.06 12.33
N ALA A 250 -6.49 -15.47 12.22
CA ALA A 250 -6.05 -16.74 12.79
C ALA A 250 -5.72 -16.60 14.28
N VAL A 251 -6.09 -17.60 15.05
CA VAL A 251 -5.80 -17.73 16.48
C VAL A 251 -5.16 -19.10 16.76
N PRO A 252 -4.45 -19.29 17.88
CA PRO A 252 -3.93 -20.60 18.26
C PRO A 252 -5.04 -21.64 18.34
N GLN A 253 -4.76 -22.88 17.92
CA GLN A 253 -5.71 -23.96 17.94
C GLN A 253 -6.27 -24.18 19.36
N GLY A 254 -7.59 -24.25 19.51
CA GLY A 254 -8.28 -24.39 20.79
C GLY A 254 -8.40 -23.11 21.64
N ALA A 255 -8.05 -21.94 21.11
CA ALA A 255 -8.22 -20.64 21.78
C ALA A 255 -9.69 -20.14 21.64
N GLU A 256 -10.67 -20.93 22.09
CA GLU A 256 -12.10 -20.70 21.85
C GLU A 256 -12.60 -19.36 22.42
N LYS A 257 -12.10 -18.94 23.60
CA LYS A 257 -12.53 -17.68 24.22
C LYS A 257 -11.97 -16.46 23.49
N LEU A 258 -10.73 -16.54 23.00
CA LEU A 258 -10.13 -15.51 22.18
C LEU A 258 -10.90 -15.39 20.84
N GLN A 259 -11.14 -16.52 20.18
CA GLN A 259 -11.90 -16.59 18.95
C GLN A 259 -13.31 -15.99 19.11
N THR A 260 -14.01 -16.37 20.19
CA THR A 260 -15.34 -15.84 20.51
C THR A 260 -15.30 -14.33 20.72
N ALA A 261 -14.36 -13.82 21.51
CA ALA A 261 -14.21 -12.38 21.76
C ALA A 261 -13.95 -11.58 20.47
N ILE A 262 -13.13 -12.12 19.57
CA ILE A 262 -12.87 -11.53 18.26
C ILE A 262 -14.15 -11.56 17.40
N ASN A 263 -14.86 -12.67 17.35
CA ASN A 263 -16.07 -12.85 16.55
C ASN A 263 -17.21 -11.94 17.00
N GLU A 264 -17.42 -11.81 18.30
CA GLU A 264 -18.39 -10.86 18.87
C GLU A 264 -18.03 -9.44 18.48
N THR A 265 -16.75 -9.05 18.61
CA THR A 265 -16.27 -7.71 18.23
C THR A 265 -16.44 -7.45 16.74
N LEU A 266 -16.08 -8.40 15.87
CA LEU A 266 -16.30 -8.28 14.42
C LEU A 266 -17.76 -8.06 14.07
N THR A 267 -18.66 -8.80 14.74
CA THR A 267 -20.11 -8.67 14.56
C THR A 267 -20.61 -7.28 14.98
N ASP A 268 -20.11 -6.78 16.10
CA ASP A 268 -20.46 -5.43 16.56
C ASP A 268 -19.95 -4.35 15.59
N LEU A 269 -18.70 -4.45 15.13
CA LEU A 269 -18.12 -3.54 14.15
C LEU A 269 -18.87 -3.53 12.81
N GLN A 270 -19.37 -4.70 12.38
CA GLN A 270 -20.21 -4.79 11.19
C GLN A 270 -21.57 -4.12 11.41
N ASN A 271 -22.24 -4.41 12.53
CA ASN A 271 -23.55 -3.85 12.83
C ASN A 271 -23.53 -2.32 13.01
N GLU A 272 -22.40 -1.76 13.46
CA GLU A 272 -22.16 -0.33 13.59
C GLU A 272 -21.79 0.33 12.26
N GLY A 273 -21.49 -0.44 11.20
CA GLY A 273 -21.03 0.05 9.91
C GLY A 273 -19.54 0.40 9.85
N PHE A 274 -18.79 0.13 10.92
CA PHE A 274 -17.35 0.45 10.97
C PHE A 274 -16.54 -0.29 9.92
N LEU A 275 -16.83 -1.58 9.67
CA LEU A 275 -16.15 -2.34 8.62
C LEU A 275 -16.36 -1.72 7.24
N ALA A 276 -17.56 -1.19 7.00
CA ALA A 276 -17.89 -0.50 5.75
C ALA A 276 -17.12 0.80 5.58
N GLU A 277 -17.01 1.60 6.66
CA GLU A 277 -16.21 2.83 6.66
C GLU A 277 -14.73 2.52 6.43
N LEU A 278 -14.23 1.47 7.08
CA LEU A 278 -12.84 1.05 6.96
C LEU A 278 -12.50 0.56 5.55
N ALA A 279 -13.37 -0.25 4.94
CA ALA A 279 -13.19 -0.71 3.57
C ALA A 279 -13.26 0.43 2.54
N ASN A 280 -14.15 1.39 2.75
CA ASN A 280 -14.15 2.61 1.93
C ASN A 280 -12.86 3.42 2.07
N GLN A 281 -12.31 3.50 3.29
CA GLN A 281 -11.08 4.26 3.56
C GLN A 281 -9.83 3.64 2.94
N TYR A 282 -9.68 2.32 3.04
CA TYR A 282 -8.45 1.62 2.67
C TYR A 282 -8.54 0.86 1.35
N LEU A 283 -9.73 0.35 1.00
CA LEU A 283 -9.91 -0.55 -0.13
C LEU A 283 -10.67 0.12 -1.30
N ASP A 284 -11.14 1.36 -1.11
CA ASP A 284 -11.99 2.09 -2.09
C ASP A 284 -13.26 1.31 -2.48
N ILE A 285 -13.77 0.49 -1.55
CA ILE A 285 -14.98 -0.31 -1.74
C ILE A 285 -16.18 0.45 -1.20
N ASP A 286 -17.25 0.53 -2.01
CA ASP A 286 -18.52 1.11 -1.57
C ASP A 286 -19.08 0.31 -0.38
N PRO A 287 -19.47 0.96 0.72
CA PRO A 287 -20.06 0.32 1.89
C PRO A 287 -21.23 -0.63 1.59
N GLU A 288 -21.98 -0.40 0.51
CA GLU A 288 -23.09 -1.26 0.10
C GLU A 288 -22.65 -2.62 -0.47
N HIS A 289 -21.37 -2.76 -0.84
CA HIS A 289 -20.80 -3.98 -1.43
C HIS A 289 -20.04 -4.86 -0.43
N ILE A 290 -20.00 -4.48 0.84
CA ILE A 290 -19.36 -5.30 1.87
C ILE A 290 -20.29 -6.45 2.24
N LEU A 291 -19.79 -7.67 2.00
CA LEU A 291 -20.52 -8.87 2.35
C LEU A 291 -20.69 -9.01 3.87
N PRO A 292 -21.83 -9.57 4.35
CA PRO A 292 -22.00 -9.89 5.75
C PRO A 292 -20.86 -10.79 6.24
N ILE A 293 -20.45 -10.63 7.50
CA ILE A 293 -19.53 -11.55 8.17
C ILE A 293 -20.14 -12.97 8.07
N GLU A 294 -19.41 -13.87 7.43
CA GLU A 294 -19.78 -15.25 7.36
C GLU A 294 -19.26 -15.98 8.60
N PRO A 295 -20.11 -16.77 9.31
CA PRO A 295 -19.61 -17.62 10.38
C PRO A 295 -18.52 -18.55 9.84
N GLY A 296 -17.42 -18.70 10.59
CA GLY A 296 -16.43 -19.74 10.30
C GLY A 296 -17.14 -21.10 10.32
N GLU A 297 -16.90 -21.96 9.34
CA GLU A 297 -17.41 -23.32 9.39
C GLU A 297 -16.69 -24.06 10.52
N PRO A 298 -17.41 -24.82 11.39
CA PRO A 298 -16.74 -25.61 12.42
C PRO A 298 -15.97 -26.74 11.72
N VAL A 299 -14.65 -26.62 11.76
CA VAL A 299 -13.77 -27.64 11.18
C VAL A 299 -13.38 -28.65 12.25
N THR A 300 -13.39 -29.92 11.85
CA THR A 300 -12.79 -30.96 12.69
C THR A 300 -11.26 -30.83 12.53
N PRO A 301 -10.51 -30.55 13.61
CA PRO A 301 -9.06 -30.44 13.54
C PRO A 301 -8.47 -31.64 12.81
N GLY A 302 -7.68 -31.39 11.77
CA GLY A 302 -6.88 -32.40 11.10
C GLY A 302 -5.80 -32.96 12.04
N PRO A 303 -5.15 -34.07 11.70
CA PRO A 303 -3.99 -34.53 12.45
C PRO A 303 -2.90 -33.46 12.34
N ILE A 304 -2.36 -33.04 13.50
CA ILE A 304 -1.21 -32.14 13.57
C ILE A 304 -0.09 -32.75 12.72
N PRO A 305 0.50 -32.02 11.77
CA PRO A 305 1.59 -32.52 10.94
C PRO A 305 2.74 -33.05 11.81
N ASP A 306 3.20 -34.27 11.52
CA ASP A 306 4.37 -34.86 12.15
C ASP A 306 5.60 -34.08 11.72
N GLY A 307 6.14 -33.21 12.58
CA GLY A 307 7.34 -32.43 12.29
C GLY A 307 7.73 -31.48 13.42
N CYS A 308 8.93 -30.92 13.33
CA CYS A 308 9.31 -29.82 14.18
C CYS A 308 8.82 -28.52 13.54
N VAL A 309 8.59 -27.50 14.37
CA VAL A 309 8.15 -26.17 13.96
C VAL A 309 9.32 -25.21 13.98
N ASP A 310 9.57 -24.51 12.87
CA ASP A 310 10.57 -23.46 12.77
C ASP A 310 10.11 -22.19 13.49
N GLY A 311 11.00 -21.58 14.25
CA GLY A 311 10.66 -20.36 14.98
C GLY A 311 11.90 -19.53 15.30
N MET A 312 11.81 -18.22 15.06
CA MET A 312 12.88 -17.26 15.34
C MET A 312 12.32 -16.01 16.00
N ALA A 313 12.97 -15.58 17.08
CA ALA A 313 12.71 -14.30 17.72
C ALA A 313 13.95 -13.40 17.65
N TYR A 314 13.70 -12.11 17.41
CA TYR A 314 14.71 -11.07 17.55
C TYR A 314 15.06 -10.85 19.02
N VAL A 315 16.35 -10.74 19.31
CA VAL A 315 16.85 -10.47 20.68
C VAL A 315 17.48 -9.09 20.76
N ALA A 316 18.41 -8.78 19.85
CA ALA A 316 19.11 -7.49 19.89
C ALA A 316 19.84 -7.20 18.56
N ASP A 317 20.00 -5.93 18.26
CA ASP A 317 21.02 -5.45 17.35
C ASP A 317 22.40 -5.51 17.99
N LEU A 318 23.37 -6.07 17.29
CA LEU A 318 24.76 -6.14 17.71
C LEU A 318 25.59 -4.97 17.16
N SER A 319 25.06 -4.30 16.15
CA SER A 319 25.65 -3.11 15.52
C SER A 319 24.58 -2.32 14.77
N LEU A 320 24.84 -1.03 14.55
CA LEU A 320 24.03 -0.15 13.69
C LEU A 320 22.54 -0.15 14.06
N ASP A 321 22.23 0.27 15.30
CA ASP A 321 20.87 0.55 15.72
C ASP A 321 20.35 1.80 14.98
N ASP A 322 19.21 1.67 14.32
CA ASP A 322 18.54 2.74 13.55
C ASP A 322 17.37 3.39 14.29
N ASN A 323 17.15 2.98 15.57
CA ASN A 323 16.03 3.42 16.41
C ASN A 323 14.67 3.30 15.69
N ASN A 324 14.38 2.15 15.11
CA ASN A 324 13.18 1.91 14.30
C ASN A 324 13.03 2.96 13.19
N MET A 325 14.07 3.16 12.39
CA MET A 325 14.14 4.11 11.29
C MET A 325 13.97 5.59 11.69
N THR A 326 13.92 5.92 12.96
CA THR A 326 13.84 7.32 13.41
C THR A 326 15.18 8.04 13.37
N SER A 327 16.30 7.29 13.40
CA SER A 327 17.66 7.82 13.37
C SER A 327 18.64 6.84 12.70
N PRO A 328 18.44 6.50 11.42
CA PRO A 328 19.31 5.56 10.73
C PRO A 328 20.75 6.06 10.66
N PRO A 329 21.76 5.19 10.87
CA PRO A 329 23.18 5.54 10.72
C PRO A 329 23.49 6.14 9.35
N GLN A 330 24.29 7.20 9.34
CA GLN A 330 24.72 7.84 8.09
C GLN A 330 25.89 7.09 7.47
N MET A 331 25.80 6.83 6.16
CA MET A 331 26.83 6.15 5.37
C MET A 331 27.24 7.00 4.17
N LEU A 332 28.48 6.84 3.75
CA LEU A 332 28.93 7.39 2.46
C LEU A 332 28.50 6.45 1.32
N PRO A 333 28.28 6.98 0.10
CA PRO A 333 28.03 6.16 -1.08
C PRO A 333 29.12 5.10 -1.29
N GLY A 334 28.73 3.84 -1.46
CA GLY A 334 29.67 2.72 -1.65
C GLY A 334 30.44 2.30 -0.39
N GLN A 335 30.14 2.87 0.77
CA GLN A 335 30.79 2.49 2.02
C GLN A 335 30.43 1.06 2.40
N THR A 336 31.43 0.22 2.67
CA THR A 336 31.24 -1.09 3.24
C THR A 336 30.95 -1.00 4.74
N PHE A 337 30.03 -1.80 5.23
CA PHE A 337 29.68 -1.85 6.64
C PHE A 337 29.23 -3.26 7.02
N ARG A 338 29.11 -3.52 8.31
CA ARG A 338 28.71 -4.82 8.83
C ARG A 338 27.55 -4.64 9.81
N LYS A 339 26.44 -5.32 9.54
CA LYS A 339 25.26 -5.40 10.42
C LYS A 339 25.27 -6.72 11.16
N GLY A 340 25.02 -6.66 12.46
CA GLY A 340 24.88 -7.84 13.31
C GLY A 340 23.55 -7.90 14.02
N TRP A 341 22.96 -9.09 14.08
CA TRP A 341 21.75 -9.37 14.87
C TRP A 341 21.98 -10.58 15.76
N ARG A 342 21.44 -10.54 16.97
CA ARG A 342 21.28 -11.71 17.83
C ARG A 342 19.86 -12.23 17.69
N LEU A 343 19.73 -13.47 17.24
CA LEU A 343 18.45 -14.14 17.07
C LEU A 343 18.39 -15.37 17.97
N GLN A 344 17.20 -15.71 18.46
CA GLN A 344 16.96 -16.89 19.30
C GLN A 344 16.16 -17.91 18.51
N ASN A 345 16.57 -19.16 18.55
CA ASN A 345 15.77 -20.28 18.11
C ASN A 345 14.69 -20.56 19.15
N ILE A 346 13.46 -20.17 18.86
CA ILE A 346 12.29 -20.41 19.72
C ILE A 346 11.38 -21.50 19.14
N GLY A 347 11.77 -22.08 18.00
CA GLY A 347 11.12 -23.22 17.39
C GLY A 347 11.43 -24.54 18.11
N THR A 348 10.94 -25.63 17.55
CA THR A 348 11.24 -26.99 18.00
C THR A 348 12.27 -27.67 17.08
N CYS A 349 12.52 -27.09 15.88
CA CYS A 349 13.61 -27.52 14.97
C CYS A 349 14.97 -27.06 15.50
N THR A 350 16.03 -27.82 15.20
CA THR A 350 17.41 -27.36 15.42
C THR A 350 17.91 -26.71 14.13
N TRP A 351 18.37 -25.46 14.20
CA TRP A 351 18.98 -24.82 13.04
C TRP A 351 20.37 -25.37 12.81
N ASP A 352 20.64 -25.88 11.65
CA ASP A 352 21.93 -26.40 11.22
C ASP A 352 22.51 -25.57 10.05
N SER A 353 23.51 -26.11 9.36
CA SER A 353 24.18 -25.41 8.26
C SER A 353 23.33 -25.21 7.00
N THR A 354 22.12 -25.75 6.94
CA THR A 354 21.16 -25.52 5.84
C THR A 354 20.31 -24.29 6.10
N TYR A 355 20.24 -23.82 7.36
CA TYR A 355 19.54 -22.62 7.77
C TYR A 355 20.37 -21.37 7.52
N ALA A 356 19.72 -20.29 7.09
CA ALA A 356 20.38 -19.01 6.85
C ALA A 356 19.49 -17.83 7.18
N LEU A 357 20.10 -16.74 7.67
CA LEU A 357 19.48 -15.42 7.66
C LEU A 357 19.64 -14.83 6.26
N THR A 358 18.54 -14.47 5.60
CA THR A 358 18.54 -14.04 4.20
C THR A 358 17.78 -12.71 4.02
N TYR A 359 18.21 -11.91 3.05
CA TYR A 359 17.47 -10.74 2.59
C TYR A 359 16.12 -11.17 2.02
N VAL A 360 15.07 -10.44 2.41
CA VAL A 360 13.69 -10.66 1.96
C VAL A 360 13.29 -9.58 0.96
N ASN A 361 13.22 -8.35 1.42
CA ASN A 361 12.82 -7.18 0.64
C ASN A 361 13.39 -5.89 1.23
N GLY A 362 12.98 -4.74 0.68
CA GLY A 362 13.35 -3.43 1.22
C GLY A 362 12.57 -2.31 0.55
N ASN A 363 12.67 -1.10 1.09
CA ASN A 363 11.98 0.07 0.57
C ASN A 363 12.44 0.53 -0.83
N SER A 364 13.46 -0.10 -1.38
CA SER A 364 13.89 0.05 -2.77
C SER A 364 14.78 -1.12 -3.17
N ARG A 365 14.96 -1.36 -4.47
CA ARG A 365 15.93 -2.37 -4.99
C ARG A 365 17.36 -2.16 -4.48
N LEU A 366 17.75 -0.91 -4.25
CA LEU A 366 19.08 -0.58 -3.77
C LEU A 366 19.27 -0.95 -2.29
N ALA A 367 18.16 -1.18 -1.56
CA ALA A 367 18.20 -1.61 -0.18
C ALA A 367 18.78 -3.02 0.00
N GLN A 368 18.89 -3.83 -1.05
CA GLN A 368 19.58 -5.12 -0.98
C GLN A 368 21.06 -4.98 -0.55
N MET A 369 21.72 -3.87 -0.85
CA MET A 369 23.07 -3.52 -0.36
C MET A 369 24.12 -4.61 -0.58
N GLY A 370 23.98 -5.42 -1.64
CA GLY A 370 24.88 -6.56 -1.93
C GLY A 370 24.72 -7.74 -0.98
N ALA A 371 23.56 -7.82 -0.30
CA ALA A 371 23.25 -8.86 0.68
C ALA A 371 23.42 -10.28 0.13
N ALA A 372 24.09 -11.13 0.89
CA ALA A 372 24.19 -12.56 0.67
C ALA A 372 23.64 -13.31 1.89
N PRO A 373 23.04 -14.51 1.72
CA PRO A 373 22.59 -15.31 2.84
C PRO A 373 23.71 -15.62 3.83
N VAL A 374 23.40 -15.48 5.13
CA VAL A 374 24.34 -15.78 6.22
C VAL A 374 23.94 -17.11 6.85
N PHE A 375 24.67 -18.16 6.50
CA PHE A 375 24.39 -19.51 6.98
C PHE A 375 24.80 -19.74 8.43
N VAL A 376 24.02 -20.55 9.15
CA VAL A 376 24.34 -21.01 10.49
C VAL A 376 25.62 -21.87 10.45
N GLN A 377 26.53 -21.63 11.37
CA GLN A 377 27.74 -22.43 11.54
C GLN A 377 27.59 -23.32 12.78
N GLY A 378 27.41 -24.63 12.58
CA GLY A 378 27.16 -25.60 13.65
C GLY A 378 25.67 -25.89 13.83
N ALA A 379 25.23 -26.07 15.07
CA ALA A 379 23.85 -26.36 15.40
C ALA A 379 23.37 -25.41 16.49
N VAL A 380 22.20 -24.82 16.28
CA VAL A 380 21.51 -23.92 17.25
C VAL A 380 20.23 -24.63 17.69
N LYS A 381 20.22 -25.14 18.91
CA LYS A 381 19.07 -25.88 19.45
C LYS A 381 17.95 -24.94 19.91
N PRO A 382 16.72 -25.45 20.04
CA PRO A 382 15.63 -24.74 20.70
C PRO A 382 16.08 -24.05 22.02
N GLY A 383 15.77 -22.77 22.14
CA GLY A 383 16.15 -21.91 23.26
C GLY A 383 17.51 -21.23 23.15
N GLU A 384 18.41 -21.68 22.27
CA GLU A 384 19.74 -21.08 22.09
C GLU A 384 19.68 -19.83 21.21
N THR A 385 20.67 -18.94 21.38
CA THR A 385 20.83 -17.74 20.53
C THR A 385 22.00 -17.89 19.59
N TYR A 386 21.93 -17.19 18.44
CA TYR A 386 23.00 -17.13 17.45
C TYR A 386 23.21 -15.71 16.94
N ASP A 387 24.47 -15.34 16.72
CA ASP A 387 24.86 -14.01 16.26
C ASP A 387 25.13 -14.02 14.76
N PHE A 388 24.23 -13.47 13.98
CA PHE A 388 24.37 -13.34 12.52
C PHE A 388 25.08 -12.03 12.16
N TRP A 389 25.98 -12.09 11.19
CA TRP A 389 26.73 -10.92 10.73
C TRP A 389 26.72 -10.85 9.20
N ALA A 390 26.07 -9.82 8.65
CA ALA A 390 26.00 -9.54 7.22
C ALA A 390 27.02 -8.44 6.83
N ASP A 391 27.82 -8.69 5.82
CA ASP A 391 28.69 -7.70 5.20
C ASP A 391 27.92 -7.03 4.05
N LEU A 392 27.77 -5.71 4.11
CA LEU A 392 26.89 -4.92 3.26
C LEU A 392 27.65 -3.74 2.64
N VAL A 393 27.08 -3.19 1.55
CA VAL A 393 27.61 -2.04 0.85
C VAL A 393 26.51 -0.99 0.68
N ALA A 394 26.73 0.20 1.20
CA ALA A 394 25.78 1.29 1.06
C ALA A 394 25.57 1.64 -0.43
N PRO A 395 24.34 1.88 -0.87
CA PRO A 395 24.05 2.31 -2.24
C PRO A 395 24.86 3.54 -2.66
N LEU A 396 25.06 3.69 -3.96
CA LEU A 396 25.76 4.88 -4.49
C LEU A 396 24.86 6.13 -4.55
N VAL A 397 23.54 5.93 -4.54
CA VAL A 397 22.55 7.00 -4.61
C VAL A 397 22.21 7.46 -3.19
N PRO A 398 22.25 8.77 -2.90
CA PRO A 398 21.78 9.30 -1.61
C PRO A 398 20.31 8.97 -1.36
N GLY A 399 19.97 8.62 -0.12
CA GLY A 399 18.60 8.23 0.27
C GLY A 399 18.59 7.45 1.58
N THR A 400 17.39 7.20 2.11
CA THR A 400 17.19 6.33 3.26
C THR A 400 16.77 4.95 2.78
N TYR A 401 17.50 3.93 3.23
CA TYR A 401 17.33 2.55 2.82
C TYR A 401 17.02 1.68 4.03
N GLN A 402 16.00 0.86 3.90
CA GLN A 402 15.62 -0.16 4.87
C GLN A 402 15.59 -1.51 4.16
N ALA A 403 16.36 -2.47 4.67
CA ALA A 403 16.42 -3.84 4.17
C ALA A 403 15.88 -4.81 5.21
N PHE A 404 14.92 -5.63 4.85
CA PHE A 404 14.34 -6.65 5.71
C PHE A 404 15.01 -8.01 5.48
N TRP A 405 15.19 -8.73 6.57
CA TRP A 405 15.82 -10.05 6.60
C TRP A 405 14.98 -11.01 7.44
N SER A 406 14.98 -12.29 7.10
CA SER A 406 14.34 -13.35 7.88
C SER A 406 15.13 -14.66 7.79
N MET A 407 14.84 -15.57 8.71
CA MET A 407 15.41 -16.92 8.66
C MET A 407 14.77 -17.74 7.52
N ARG A 408 15.59 -18.60 6.92
CA ARG A 408 15.18 -19.57 5.93
C ARG A 408 15.69 -20.95 6.35
N ASN A 409 14.84 -21.97 6.29
CA ASN A 409 15.19 -23.35 6.59
C ASN A 409 15.88 -24.08 5.40
N GLY A 410 16.19 -25.36 5.58
CA GLY A 410 16.85 -26.18 4.56
C GLY A 410 16.04 -26.41 3.29
N ASP A 411 14.72 -26.34 3.38
CA ASP A 411 13.78 -26.48 2.26
C ASP A 411 13.54 -25.16 1.51
N GLY A 412 14.15 -24.08 1.99
CA GLY A 412 14.01 -22.76 1.38
C GLY A 412 12.85 -21.92 1.96
N ILE A 413 12.08 -22.46 2.90
CA ILE A 413 10.91 -21.79 3.49
C ILE A 413 11.38 -20.73 4.49
N LEU A 414 10.85 -19.52 4.36
CA LEU A 414 11.10 -18.43 5.28
C LEU A 414 10.21 -18.53 6.53
N PHE A 415 10.78 -18.13 7.67
CA PHE A 415 10.07 -18.16 8.93
C PHE A 415 10.59 -17.12 9.92
N GLY A 416 9.75 -16.79 10.90
CA GLY A 416 10.07 -15.93 12.03
C GLY A 416 9.94 -14.43 11.71
N GLN A 417 10.33 -13.61 12.66
CA GLN A 417 10.21 -12.16 12.57
C GLN A 417 11.07 -11.59 11.45
N ARG A 418 10.57 -10.54 10.79
CA ARG A 418 11.42 -9.71 9.97
C ARG A 418 12.31 -8.84 10.85
N VAL A 419 13.62 -8.98 10.68
CA VAL A 419 14.62 -8.05 11.23
C VAL A 419 15.15 -7.17 10.11
N TRP A 420 15.64 -5.99 10.41
CA TRP A 420 16.04 -5.06 9.36
C TRP A 420 17.35 -4.35 9.65
N VAL A 421 17.88 -3.72 8.64
CA VAL A 421 18.95 -2.73 8.71
C VAL A 421 18.48 -1.47 8.01
N GLY A 422 18.51 -0.35 8.74
CA GLY A 422 18.26 0.98 8.22
C GLY A 422 19.54 1.79 8.12
N ILE A 423 19.73 2.48 7.00
CA ILE A 423 20.83 3.45 6.81
C ILE A 423 20.34 4.67 6.04
N THR A 424 21.01 5.80 6.26
CA THR A 424 20.87 6.97 5.39
C THR A 424 22.17 7.19 4.64
N VAL A 425 22.15 7.04 3.32
CA VAL A 425 23.27 7.39 2.46
C VAL A 425 23.23 8.90 2.25
N VAL A 426 24.19 9.59 2.85
CA VAL A 426 24.35 11.02 2.66
C VAL A 426 25.07 11.30 1.34
N GLY A 427 24.71 12.38 0.64
CA GLY A 427 25.52 12.82 -0.50
C GLY A 427 26.98 12.91 -0.06
N SER A 428 27.90 12.44 -0.90
CA SER A 428 29.32 12.60 -0.58
C SER A 428 29.52 14.01 -0.07
N PRO A 429 30.06 14.23 1.15
CA PRO A 429 30.45 15.57 1.53
C PRO A 429 31.35 16.06 0.40
N THR A 430 31.04 17.19 -0.17
CA THR A 430 32.00 17.89 -0.97
C THR A 430 33.29 17.87 -0.14
N PRO A 431 34.39 17.24 -0.61
CA PRO A 431 35.56 17.08 0.23
C PRO A 431 35.88 18.45 0.80
N ALA A 432 35.95 18.55 2.13
CA ALA A 432 36.50 19.71 2.77
C ALA A 432 37.86 19.90 2.10
N PRO A 433 38.22 21.09 1.60
CA PRO A 433 39.39 21.26 0.78
C PRO A 433 40.59 20.77 1.59
N THR A 434 41.06 19.55 1.30
CA THR A 434 42.44 19.19 1.56
C THR A 434 43.21 20.30 0.87
N GLN A 435 44.09 21.01 1.54
CA GLN A 435 44.93 22.02 0.94
C GLN A 435 45.83 21.35 -0.11
N THR A 436 45.22 21.08 -1.24
CA THR A 436 45.88 20.91 -2.54
C THR A 436 46.15 22.34 -2.99
N PRO A 437 47.29 22.64 -3.61
CA PRO A 437 47.57 23.99 -4.09
C PRO A 437 46.34 24.56 -4.78
N ALA A 438 45.97 25.79 -4.44
CA ALA A 438 44.70 26.44 -4.82
C ALA A 438 44.35 26.11 -6.28
N PRO A 439 43.09 25.69 -6.56
CA PRO A 439 42.72 25.35 -7.93
C PRO A 439 43.02 26.58 -8.81
N ASP A 440 43.73 26.34 -9.90
CA ASP A 440 44.07 27.40 -10.90
C ASP A 440 42.82 28.08 -11.49
N ILE A 441 41.61 27.54 -11.21
CA ILE A 441 40.34 28.04 -11.73
C ILE A 441 39.31 28.17 -10.59
N ASN A 442 39.00 29.40 -10.22
CA ASN A 442 37.85 29.71 -9.34
C ASN A 442 36.69 30.24 -10.21
N PHE A 443 35.52 29.64 -10.12
CA PHE A 443 34.31 30.03 -10.84
C PHE A 443 33.11 29.90 -9.91
N THR A 444 32.43 31.01 -9.61
CA THR A 444 31.36 31.11 -8.64
C THR A 444 30.20 31.94 -9.17
N VAL A 445 29.02 31.79 -8.58
CA VAL A 445 27.83 32.59 -8.86
C VAL A 445 27.20 33.03 -7.54
N SER A 446 26.53 34.18 -7.53
CA SER A 446 25.89 34.76 -6.35
C SER A 446 24.73 33.88 -5.84
N ASP A 447 23.96 33.25 -6.74
CA ASP A 447 22.90 32.30 -6.44
C ASP A 447 22.71 31.34 -7.61
N THR A 448 22.33 30.11 -7.31
CA THR A 448 22.01 29.07 -8.30
C THR A 448 20.50 28.88 -8.52
N ARG A 449 19.64 29.56 -7.74
CA ARG A 449 18.20 29.57 -7.89
C ARG A 449 17.68 30.99 -7.82
N ILE A 450 16.94 31.39 -8.84
CA ILE A 450 16.33 32.72 -8.95
C ILE A 450 14.92 32.64 -9.45
N THR A 451 14.13 33.68 -9.17
CA THR A 451 12.82 33.85 -9.77
C THR A 451 12.98 34.54 -11.13
N GLN A 452 12.12 34.26 -12.08
CA GLN A 452 12.13 34.87 -13.40
C GLN A 452 12.13 36.42 -13.29
N GLY A 453 13.13 37.05 -13.88
CA GLY A 453 13.37 38.50 -13.82
C GLY A 453 14.44 38.93 -12.83
N GLU A 454 14.96 38.05 -11.99
CA GLU A 454 16.13 38.29 -11.16
C GLU A 454 17.42 37.99 -11.92
N CYS A 455 18.53 38.56 -11.43
CA CYS A 455 19.84 38.43 -12.05
C CYS A 455 20.83 37.83 -11.06
N VAL A 456 21.80 37.09 -11.56
CA VAL A 456 22.92 36.55 -10.80
C VAL A 456 24.23 37.15 -11.26
N THR A 457 25.22 37.22 -10.36
CA THR A 457 26.55 37.65 -10.67
C THR A 457 27.51 36.48 -10.65
N PHE A 458 28.11 36.17 -11.79
CA PHE A 458 29.22 35.25 -11.91
C PHE A 458 30.52 35.93 -11.60
N ASN A 459 31.43 35.26 -10.90
CA ASN A 459 32.79 35.71 -10.66
C ASN A 459 33.76 34.58 -10.99
N TRP A 460 34.89 34.93 -11.61
CA TRP A 460 35.97 33.99 -11.86
C TRP A 460 37.36 34.62 -11.65
N SER A 461 38.26 33.74 -11.26
CA SER A 461 39.68 34.04 -11.14
C SER A 461 40.46 32.82 -11.60
N VAL A 462 41.29 33.00 -12.61
CA VAL A 462 42.07 31.94 -13.26
C VAL A 462 43.48 32.50 -13.50
N ASP A 463 44.48 31.77 -13.00
CA ASP A 463 45.88 32.12 -13.16
C ASP A 463 46.59 31.17 -14.14
N ASN A 464 47.70 31.63 -14.74
CA ASN A 464 48.54 30.86 -15.67
C ASN A 464 47.78 30.29 -16.87
N ILE A 465 47.08 31.15 -17.60
CA ILE A 465 46.21 30.77 -18.71
C ILE A 465 46.65 31.37 -20.04
N GLN A 466 46.26 30.71 -21.12
CA GLN A 466 46.41 31.21 -22.48
C GLN A 466 45.16 31.99 -22.93
N ALA A 467 43.95 31.48 -22.65
CA ALA A 467 42.68 32.11 -22.96
C ALA A 467 41.53 31.64 -22.07
N VAL A 468 40.48 32.48 -21.89
CA VAL A 468 39.27 32.18 -21.13
C VAL A 468 38.03 32.65 -21.89
N TRP A 469 36.97 31.88 -21.82
CA TRP A 469 35.65 32.21 -22.37
C TRP A 469 34.55 31.94 -21.34
N PHE A 470 33.64 32.90 -21.19
CA PHE A 470 32.44 32.75 -20.37
C PHE A 470 31.19 32.82 -21.26
N TYR A 471 30.39 31.77 -21.32
CA TYR A 471 29.26 31.67 -22.27
C TYR A 471 28.16 30.78 -21.77
N PRO A 472 26.85 30.99 -22.18
CA PRO A 472 25.77 30.11 -21.90
C PRO A 472 25.88 28.82 -22.75
N ASN A 473 25.45 27.70 -22.18
CA ASN A 473 25.50 26.39 -22.86
C ASN A 473 24.76 26.42 -24.20
N GLY A 474 25.34 25.81 -25.22
CA GLY A 474 24.83 25.85 -26.60
C GLY A 474 25.26 27.04 -27.45
N ALA A 475 25.89 28.07 -26.86
CA ALA A 475 26.45 29.17 -27.60
C ALA A 475 27.84 28.83 -28.16
N ASP A 476 28.21 29.46 -29.25
CA ASP A 476 29.57 29.42 -29.84
C ASP A 476 30.57 30.20 -28.95
N TYR A 477 31.37 29.46 -28.16
CA TYR A 477 32.25 30.02 -27.16
C TYR A 477 33.25 31.08 -27.73
N THR A 478 33.61 30.95 -28.99
CA THR A 478 34.59 31.84 -29.61
C THR A 478 34.15 33.32 -29.63
N LYS A 479 32.83 33.56 -29.46
CA LYS A 479 32.23 34.90 -29.41
C LYS A 479 32.22 35.53 -28.02
N TYR A 480 32.68 34.79 -27.00
CA TYR A 480 32.63 35.21 -25.59
C TYR A 480 33.97 35.17 -24.89
N PRO A 481 35.05 35.72 -25.49
CA PRO A 481 36.34 35.76 -24.82
C PRO A 481 36.29 36.73 -23.62
N THR A 482 36.99 36.33 -22.55
CA THR A 482 37.06 37.15 -21.34
C THR A 482 38.50 37.12 -20.75
N THR A 483 38.72 37.88 -19.70
CA THR A 483 40.01 37.92 -18.99
C THR A 483 40.10 36.84 -17.93
N GLY A 484 41.31 36.51 -17.48
CA GLY A 484 41.54 35.52 -16.42
C GLY A 484 40.88 35.86 -15.08
N GLN A 485 40.60 37.13 -14.85
CA GLN A 485 39.80 37.60 -13.71
C GLN A 485 38.66 38.45 -14.22
N GLY A 486 37.43 38.21 -13.74
CA GLY A 486 36.28 38.94 -14.21
C GLY A 486 34.99 38.63 -13.47
N SER A 487 33.95 39.37 -13.81
CA SER A 487 32.60 39.14 -13.37
C SER A 487 31.61 39.44 -14.51
N SER A 488 30.47 38.75 -14.51
CA SER A 488 29.36 39.02 -15.42
C SER A 488 28.03 38.94 -14.67
N VAL A 489 27.11 39.84 -14.99
CA VAL A 489 25.75 39.83 -14.47
C VAL A 489 24.85 39.23 -15.55
N GLU A 490 24.19 38.11 -15.23
CA GLU A 490 23.32 37.40 -16.14
C GLU A 490 21.91 37.36 -15.57
N CYS A 491 20.89 37.56 -16.43
CA CYS A 491 19.50 37.56 -16.04
C CYS A 491 18.73 36.52 -16.89
N PRO A 492 18.95 35.21 -16.66
CA PRO A 492 18.32 34.18 -17.48
C PRO A 492 16.82 34.16 -17.27
N THR A 493 16.06 33.99 -18.36
CA THR A 493 14.60 33.87 -18.32
C THR A 493 14.10 32.41 -18.20
N GLN A 494 15.01 31.47 -18.31
CA GLN A 494 14.80 30.02 -18.15
C GLN A 494 16.07 29.40 -17.55
N THR A 495 15.93 28.21 -16.98
CA THR A 495 17.06 27.45 -16.43
C THR A 495 18.20 27.37 -17.45
N THR A 496 19.34 27.93 -17.13
CA THR A 496 20.46 28.08 -18.05
C THR A 496 21.76 27.65 -17.39
N THR A 497 22.55 26.84 -18.09
CA THR A 497 23.90 26.45 -17.68
C THR A 497 24.92 27.40 -18.33
N TYR A 498 25.81 27.95 -17.53
CA TYR A 498 26.92 28.80 -17.99
C TYR A 498 28.25 28.06 -17.87
N ASN A 499 29.13 28.29 -18.84
CA ASN A 499 30.42 27.63 -18.97
C ASN A 499 31.54 28.68 -18.81
N LEU A 500 32.54 28.32 -18.01
CA LEU A 500 33.85 28.98 -18.04
C LEU A 500 34.85 27.99 -18.66
N ARG A 501 35.23 28.24 -19.92
CA ARG A 501 36.21 27.42 -20.64
C ARG A 501 37.56 28.10 -20.52
N VAL A 502 38.53 27.35 -20.06
CA VAL A 502 39.90 27.83 -19.81
C VAL A 502 40.88 27.05 -20.67
N GLU A 503 41.68 27.69 -21.44
CA GLU A 503 42.85 27.14 -22.12
C GLU A 503 44.11 27.47 -21.32
N LYS A 504 44.77 26.45 -20.80
CA LYS A 504 45.97 26.59 -19.97
C LYS A 504 47.22 26.81 -20.82
N MET A 505 48.32 27.29 -20.20
CA MET A 505 49.59 27.55 -20.90
C MET A 505 50.20 26.28 -21.54
N ASP A 506 49.83 25.09 -21.08
CA ASP A 506 50.22 23.80 -21.66
C ASP A 506 49.38 23.36 -22.85
N GLY A 507 48.37 24.16 -23.27
CA GLY A 507 47.41 23.87 -24.33
C GLY A 507 46.28 22.94 -23.91
N THR A 508 46.22 22.48 -22.65
CA THR A 508 45.08 21.70 -22.14
C THR A 508 43.89 22.63 -21.89
N VAL A 509 42.69 22.08 -22.11
CA VAL A 509 41.43 22.81 -21.95
C VAL A 509 40.64 22.24 -20.79
N GLU A 510 40.21 23.11 -19.89
CA GLU A 510 39.31 22.76 -18.80
C GLU A 510 38.03 23.62 -18.87
N THR A 511 36.84 23.01 -18.64
CA THR A 511 35.59 23.75 -18.61
C THR A 511 34.89 23.51 -17.27
N ARG A 512 34.57 24.62 -16.59
CA ARG A 512 33.72 24.62 -15.40
C ARG A 512 32.32 25.05 -15.78
N GLN A 513 31.31 24.44 -15.12
CA GLN A 513 29.91 24.70 -15.42
C GLN A 513 29.14 25.06 -14.15
N ILE A 514 28.26 26.04 -14.24
CA ILE A 514 27.28 26.36 -13.20
C ILE A 514 25.92 26.51 -13.86
N THR A 515 24.91 25.83 -13.31
CA THR A 515 23.53 25.95 -13.75
C THR A 515 22.77 26.89 -12.83
N VAL A 516 22.12 27.90 -13.39
CA VAL A 516 21.19 28.79 -12.71
C VAL A 516 19.77 28.29 -13.03
N TYR A 517 19.07 27.84 -12.00
CA TYR A 517 17.66 27.37 -12.09
C TYR A 517 16.76 28.61 -11.96
N VAL A 518 15.88 28.81 -12.93
CA VAL A 518 14.91 29.90 -12.95
C VAL A 518 13.54 29.34 -12.65
N GLU A 519 13.00 29.72 -11.49
CA GLU A 519 11.65 29.41 -11.09
C GLU A 519 10.69 30.44 -11.69
N GLN A 520 9.61 29.98 -12.32
CA GLN A 520 8.59 30.90 -12.80
C GLN A 520 7.90 31.57 -11.63
N SER A 521 7.74 32.87 -11.67
CA SER A 521 6.91 33.60 -10.71
C SER A 521 5.47 33.11 -10.86
N ALA A 522 5.01 32.39 -9.86
CA ALA A 522 3.61 31.94 -9.84
C ALA A 522 2.68 33.15 -9.93
N GLY A 523 1.95 33.26 -11.01
CA GLY A 523 0.97 34.31 -11.21
C GLY A 523 -0.19 34.16 -10.22
N LYS A 524 -0.76 35.28 -9.81
CA LYS A 524 -2.00 35.29 -9.04
C LYS A 524 -3.12 34.70 -9.91
N PRO A 525 -4.00 33.80 -9.37
CA PRO A 525 -5.14 33.28 -10.12
C PRO A 525 -5.96 34.38 -10.75
N SER A 526 -6.43 34.19 -11.99
CA SER A 526 -7.33 35.11 -12.69
C SER A 526 -8.75 34.57 -12.63
N ILE A 527 -9.69 35.39 -12.17
CA ILE A 527 -11.12 35.08 -12.26
C ILE A 527 -11.64 35.59 -13.59
N ASP A 528 -11.74 34.71 -14.58
CA ASP A 528 -12.11 35.07 -15.94
C ASP A 528 -13.61 35.32 -16.08
N ARG A 529 -14.41 34.62 -15.25
CA ARG A 529 -15.85 34.77 -15.18
C ARG A 529 -16.38 34.49 -13.80
N PHE A 530 -17.29 35.32 -13.32
CA PHE A 530 -18.16 35.04 -12.19
C PHE A 530 -19.49 35.77 -12.40
N THR A 531 -20.57 35.01 -12.56
CA THR A 531 -21.90 35.57 -12.79
C THR A 531 -22.93 34.88 -11.91
N VAL A 532 -23.79 35.66 -11.31
CA VAL A 532 -24.92 35.19 -10.51
C VAL A 532 -26.20 35.80 -11.13
N THR A 533 -27.04 34.96 -11.69
CA THR A 533 -28.21 35.42 -12.46
C THR A 533 -29.47 34.65 -12.10
N PRO A 534 -30.62 35.35 -12.04
CA PRO A 534 -30.81 36.79 -12.21
C PRO A 534 -30.38 37.57 -10.95
N SER A 535 -30.10 38.87 -11.09
CA SER A 535 -29.67 39.74 -9.97
C SER A 535 -30.80 40.18 -9.04
N ALA A 536 -32.06 39.86 -9.38
CA ALA A 536 -33.24 40.09 -8.54
C ALA A 536 -34.21 38.92 -8.71
N ILE A 537 -34.69 38.39 -7.59
CA ILE A 537 -35.61 37.25 -7.53
C ILE A 537 -36.68 37.47 -6.46
N SER A 538 -37.76 36.70 -6.52
CA SER A 538 -38.76 36.61 -5.46
C SER A 538 -38.38 35.50 -4.46
N ALA A 539 -38.87 35.59 -3.24
CA ALA A 539 -38.69 34.58 -2.21
C ALA A 539 -39.05 33.17 -2.74
N GLY A 540 -38.18 32.21 -2.53
CA GLY A 540 -38.33 30.82 -3.00
C GLY A 540 -37.84 30.57 -4.42
N GLN A 541 -37.33 31.58 -5.13
CA GLN A 541 -36.65 31.38 -6.43
C GLN A 541 -35.14 31.27 -6.20
N CYS A 542 -34.47 30.61 -7.15
CA CYS A 542 -33.04 30.35 -7.09
C CYS A 542 -32.28 31.12 -8.18
N VAL A 543 -31.01 31.38 -7.94
CA VAL A 543 -30.09 32.01 -8.89
C VAL A 543 -29.15 30.96 -9.43
N GLU A 544 -28.68 31.15 -10.65
CA GLU A 544 -27.60 30.38 -11.27
C GLU A 544 -26.29 31.10 -11.07
N ILE A 545 -25.27 30.39 -10.62
CA ILE A 545 -23.91 30.87 -10.38
C ILE A 545 -23.02 30.19 -11.43
N LYS A 546 -22.34 30.98 -12.26
CA LYS A 546 -21.38 30.46 -13.25
C LYS A 546 -20.02 31.10 -13.05
N TRP A 547 -18.96 30.30 -13.18
CA TRP A 547 -17.59 30.79 -13.01
C TRP A 547 -16.61 30.10 -13.94
N SER A 548 -15.48 30.78 -14.14
CA SER A 548 -14.24 30.20 -14.70
C SER A 548 -13.07 30.97 -14.12
N VAL A 549 -12.02 30.24 -13.79
CA VAL A 549 -10.78 30.74 -13.19
C VAL A 549 -9.59 30.10 -13.92
N SER A 550 -8.54 30.87 -14.16
CA SER A 550 -7.31 30.42 -14.80
C SER A 550 -6.07 30.76 -13.96
N GLY A 551 -4.93 30.14 -14.27
CA GLY A 551 -3.69 30.26 -13.53
C GLY A 551 -3.50 29.15 -12.50
N ASP A 552 -2.43 29.24 -11.70
CA ASP A 552 -2.08 28.25 -10.69
C ASP A 552 -2.98 28.39 -9.47
N VAL A 553 -4.03 27.59 -9.39
CA VAL A 553 -5.05 27.64 -8.33
C VAL A 553 -4.86 26.44 -7.40
N THR A 554 -4.65 26.71 -6.11
CA THR A 554 -4.52 25.68 -5.07
C THR A 554 -5.80 25.51 -4.24
N ASN A 555 -6.66 26.52 -4.21
CA ASN A 555 -7.92 26.47 -3.47
C ASN A 555 -8.95 27.40 -4.10
N MET A 556 -10.21 26.97 -4.22
CA MET A 556 -11.33 27.76 -4.68
C MET A 556 -12.50 27.66 -3.73
N LYS A 557 -13.13 28.83 -3.46
CA LYS A 557 -14.35 28.90 -2.63
C LYS A 557 -15.40 29.75 -3.31
N ILE A 558 -16.63 29.26 -3.30
CA ILE A 558 -17.82 30.02 -3.65
C ILE A 558 -18.65 30.15 -2.38
N GLY A 559 -19.13 31.35 -2.08
CA GLY A 559 -19.91 31.55 -0.88
C GLY A 559 -20.95 32.64 -1.00
N ARG A 560 -21.79 32.74 0.04
CA ARG A 560 -22.85 33.75 0.18
C ARG A 560 -22.77 34.39 1.57
N ASN A 561 -22.77 35.71 1.64
CA ASN A 561 -22.74 36.46 2.90
C ASN A 561 -21.58 36.02 3.81
N GLU A 562 -20.38 35.90 3.23
CA GLU A 562 -19.11 35.47 3.87
C GLU A 562 -19.09 33.99 4.35
N VAL A 563 -20.17 33.22 4.12
CA VAL A 563 -20.20 31.78 4.41
C VAL A 563 -19.93 30.99 3.11
N ALA A 564 -18.97 30.08 3.13
CA ALA A 564 -18.71 29.22 1.98
C ALA A 564 -19.90 28.27 1.78
N ILE A 565 -20.42 28.23 0.56
CA ILE A 565 -21.42 27.25 0.11
C ILE A 565 -20.79 26.11 -0.69
N TRP A 566 -19.57 26.31 -1.18
CA TRP A 566 -18.77 25.28 -1.85
C TRP A 566 -17.26 25.54 -1.60
N ASN A 567 -16.59 24.62 -0.93
CA ASN A 567 -15.14 24.59 -0.78
C ASN A 567 -14.54 23.67 -1.84
N ASN A 568 -13.33 24.00 -2.29
CA ASN A 568 -12.62 23.26 -3.34
C ASN A 568 -13.45 23.13 -4.65
N ALA A 569 -14.14 24.20 -5.03
CA ALA A 569 -14.90 24.21 -6.28
C ALA A 569 -13.94 24.01 -7.49
N PRO A 570 -14.38 23.35 -8.58
CA PRO A 570 -13.56 23.18 -9.79
C PRO A 570 -13.26 24.54 -10.45
N LEU A 571 -12.22 24.59 -11.28
CA LEU A 571 -11.76 25.83 -11.97
C LEU A 571 -12.84 26.49 -12.83
N SER A 572 -13.83 25.75 -13.28
CA SER A 572 -14.99 26.27 -14.01
C SER A 572 -16.21 25.43 -13.70
N GLY A 573 -17.40 26.06 -13.76
CA GLY A 573 -18.62 25.31 -13.51
C GLY A 573 -19.84 26.21 -13.39
N ASN A 574 -20.96 25.58 -13.05
CA ASN A 574 -22.19 26.24 -12.68
C ASN A 574 -22.86 25.53 -11.49
N THR A 575 -23.58 26.26 -10.70
CA THR A 575 -24.41 25.74 -9.62
C THR A 575 -25.60 26.65 -9.40
N SER A 576 -26.58 26.21 -8.61
CA SER A 576 -27.72 27.03 -8.23
C SER A 576 -27.79 27.18 -6.70
N ASP A 577 -28.26 28.35 -6.25
CA ASP A 577 -28.52 28.60 -4.84
C ASP A 577 -29.82 29.39 -4.68
N CYS A 578 -30.57 29.13 -3.62
CA CYS A 578 -31.86 29.73 -3.35
C CYS A 578 -31.76 30.59 -2.07
N PRO A 579 -31.35 31.87 -2.19
CA PRO A 579 -31.11 32.71 -1.04
C PRO A 579 -32.41 33.12 -0.33
N PRO A 580 -32.38 33.35 1.00
CA PRO A 580 -33.50 33.90 1.75
C PRO A 580 -33.75 35.37 1.37
N VAL A 581 -34.91 35.90 1.77
CA VAL A 581 -35.30 37.30 1.57
C VAL A 581 -34.23 38.24 2.11
N GLY A 582 -33.87 39.26 1.31
CA GLY A 582 -32.84 40.24 1.62
C GLY A 582 -31.82 40.39 0.50
N VAL A 583 -30.69 41.01 0.79
CA VAL A 583 -29.58 41.11 -0.14
C VAL A 583 -28.63 39.94 0.12
N ALA A 584 -28.45 39.08 -0.85
CA ALA A 584 -27.47 37.99 -0.81
C ALA A 584 -26.21 38.40 -1.61
N THR A 585 -25.07 38.49 -0.93
CA THR A 585 -23.78 38.79 -1.55
C THR A 585 -23.04 37.50 -1.82
N TYR A 586 -22.92 37.16 -3.08
CA TYR A 586 -22.14 35.99 -3.53
C TYR A 586 -20.70 36.38 -3.78
N TYR A 587 -19.75 35.49 -3.46
CA TYR A 587 -18.33 35.68 -3.76
C TYR A 587 -17.73 34.44 -4.34
N LEU A 588 -16.69 34.65 -5.17
CA LEU A 588 -15.75 33.64 -5.64
C LEU A 588 -14.36 34.07 -5.19
N GLU A 589 -13.65 33.17 -4.53
CA GLU A 589 -12.29 33.37 -4.05
C GLU A 589 -11.41 32.26 -4.58
N ALA A 590 -10.34 32.60 -5.30
CA ALA A 590 -9.35 31.69 -5.84
C ALA A 590 -7.97 32.02 -5.28
N SER A 591 -7.32 31.05 -4.64
CA SER A 591 -6.01 31.18 -4.04
C SER A 591 -5.00 30.31 -4.76
N GLY A 592 -3.79 30.77 -4.93
CA GLY A 592 -2.67 30.07 -5.53
C GLY A 592 -1.33 30.58 -5.00
N PRO A 593 -0.21 30.04 -5.45
CA PRO A 593 1.13 30.44 -4.98
C PRO A 593 1.41 31.93 -5.17
N GLY A 594 0.83 32.57 -6.19
CA GLY A 594 0.97 34.00 -6.47
C GLY A 594 0.01 34.91 -5.67
N GLY A 595 -0.83 34.36 -4.77
CA GLY A 595 -1.78 35.12 -3.94
C GLY A 595 -3.24 34.74 -4.21
N THR A 596 -4.16 35.58 -3.71
CA THR A 596 -5.60 35.33 -3.78
C THR A 596 -6.32 36.39 -4.65
N SER A 597 -7.24 35.92 -5.49
CA SER A 597 -8.17 36.75 -6.24
C SER A 597 -9.59 36.54 -5.73
N ARG A 598 -10.37 37.62 -5.62
CA ARG A 598 -11.76 37.56 -5.14
C ARG A 598 -12.64 38.50 -5.91
N VAL A 599 -13.87 38.08 -6.21
CA VAL A 599 -14.92 38.88 -6.85
C VAL A 599 -16.24 38.64 -6.12
N GLN A 600 -17.17 39.64 -6.17
CA GLN A 600 -18.46 39.56 -5.50
C GLN A 600 -19.60 40.06 -6.40
N GLN A 601 -20.80 39.50 -6.23
CA GLN A 601 -22.03 39.93 -6.88
C GLN A 601 -23.20 39.87 -5.90
N ASN A 602 -24.12 40.86 -6.00
CA ASN A 602 -25.30 40.96 -5.13
C ASN A 602 -26.56 40.52 -5.87
N VAL A 603 -27.42 39.82 -5.15
CA VAL A 603 -28.75 39.44 -5.59
C VAL A 603 -29.78 39.98 -4.60
N ASN A 604 -30.82 40.64 -5.10
CA ASN A 604 -31.91 41.16 -4.28
C ASN A 604 -33.08 40.16 -4.26
N VAL A 605 -33.46 39.70 -3.08
CA VAL A 605 -34.59 38.77 -2.89
C VAL A 605 -35.75 39.51 -2.22
N THR A 606 -36.84 39.68 -2.93
CA THR A 606 -38.01 40.41 -2.46
C THR A 606 -39.16 39.48 -2.02
N THR A 607 -39.93 39.90 -1.02
CA THR A 607 -41.14 39.17 -0.64
C THR A 607 -42.23 39.31 -1.69
N VAL A 608 -42.90 38.22 -2.05
CA VAL A 608 -44.08 38.26 -2.91
C VAL A 608 -45.25 38.79 -2.10
N THR A 609 -45.68 40.05 -2.35
CA THR A 609 -46.94 40.54 -1.80
C THR A 609 -48.08 39.94 -2.62
N ALA A 610 -48.87 39.07 -2.01
CA ALA A 610 -50.03 38.47 -2.67
C ALA A 610 -51.05 39.55 -3.01
N VAL A 611 -51.27 39.81 -4.30
CA VAL A 611 -52.42 40.54 -4.82
C VAL A 611 -53.48 39.47 -5.10
N PRO A 612 -54.71 39.61 -4.57
CA PRO A 612 -55.80 38.69 -4.90
C PRO A 612 -56.30 39.01 -6.31
N THR A 613 -55.97 38.17 -7.26
CA THR A 613 -56.54 38.25 -8.61
C THR A 613 -57.19 36.94 -8.99
N GLY A 614 -58.35 37.13 -9.59
CA GLY A 614 -59.30 36.09 -9.97
C GLY A 614 -58.73 34.98 -10.83
N MET A 615 -59.41 33.88 -10.72
CA MET A 615 -59.34 32.61 -11.37
C MET A 615 -58.96 32.73 -12.87
N PRO A 616 -57.87 32.10 -13.33
CA PRO A 616 -57.70 31.81 -14.75
C PRO A 616 -58.16 30.37 -15.02
N THR A 617 -58.83 30.26 -16.10
CA THR A 617 -59.29 29.06 -16.81
C THR A 617 -58.22 27.97 -16.86
N ALA A 618 -58.64 26.73 -16.55
CA ALA A 618 -57.85 25.52 -16.63
C ALA A 618 -57.25 25.31 -18.05
N VAL A 619 -55.95 25.21 -18.11
CA VAL A 619 -55.24 24.53 -19.23
C VAL A 619 -55.27 23.04 -18.92
N PRO A 620 -55.58 22.14 -19.89
CA PRO A 620 -55.66 20.70 -19.62
C PRO A 620 -54.27 20.18 -19.14
N PRO A 621 -54.23 19.31 -18.15
CA PRO A 621 -52.99 18.72 -17.72
C PRO A 621 -52.45 17.85 -18.84
N THR A 622 -51.17 18.05 -19.20
CA THR A 622 -50.36 17.10 -19.91
C THR A 622 -50.35 15.80 -19.06
N ALA A 623 -50.81 14.73 -19.67
CA ALA A 623 -50.96 13.45 -18.99
C ALA A 623 -49.62 13.04 -18.33
N THR A 624 -49.66 12.95 -17.04
CA THR A 624 -48.63 12.20 -16.26
C THR A 624 -48.72 10.75 -16.69
N PRO A 625 -47.62 10.07 -17.04
CA PRO A 625 -47.66 8.63 -17.26
C PRO A 625 -48.21 7.92 -16.03
N PRO A 626 -48.97 6.82 -16.19
CA PRO A 626 -49.50 6.11 -15.05
C PRO A 626 -48.36 5.61 -14.14
N ALA A 627 -48.52 5.79 -12.85
CA ALA A 627 -47.64 5.24 -11.82
C ALA A 627 -47.52 3.70 -12.07
N GLY A 628 -46.32 3.21 -12.31
CA GLY A 628 -46.02 1.79 -12.56
C GLY A 628 -45.41 1.47 -13.92
N SER A 629 -44.91 2.43 -14.67
CA SER A 629 -44.12 2.18 -15.89
C SER A 629 -42.62 2.40 -15.62
N PRO A 630 -41.74 1.61 -16.27
CA PRO A 630 -40.29 1.86 -16.22
C PRO A 630 -39.95 3.28 -16.66
N PRO A 631 -38.90 3.91 -16.13
CA PRO A 631 -38.51 5.25 -16.53
C PRO A 631 -38.09 5.32 -17.99
N THR A 632 -38.09 6.53 -18.57
CA THR A 632 -37.69 6.75 -19.96
C THR A 632 -36.53 7.77 -20.00
N ILE A 633 -35.43 7.40 -20.64
CA ILE A 633 -34.31 8.30 -20.89
C ILE A 633 -34.65 9.13 -22.12
N GLU A 634 -35.04 10.39 -21.95
CA GLU A 634 -35.42 11.30 -23.03
C GLU A 634 -34.16 11.80 -23.74
N ILE A 635 -33.21 12.31 -23.00
CA ILE A 635 -31.98 12.90 -23.52
C ILE A 635 -30.80 12.21 -22.83
N PHE A 636 -29.80 11.86 -23.60
CA PHE A 636 -28.45 11.57 -23.15
C PHE A 636 -27.50 12.07 -24.22
N SER A 637 -26.60 12.95 -23.89
CA SER A 637 -25.63 13.55 -24.81
C SER A 637 -24.26 13.66 -24.16
N VAL A 638 -23.25 13.30 -24.90
CA VAL A 638 -21.84 13.39 -24.56
C VAL A 638 -21.14 14.25 -25.59
N ALA A 639 -20.43 15.27 -25.20
CA ALA A 639 -19.76 16.18 -26.13
C ALA A 639 -18.47 16.81 -25.52
N PRO A 640 -17.41 16.94 -26.32
CA PRO A 640 -17.23 16.48 -27.69
C PRO A 640 -17.04 14.96 -27.81
N LEU A 641 -17.33 14.39 -28.99
CA LEU A 641 -17.13 12.94 -29.24
C LEU A 641 -15.68 12.60 -29.65
N GLN A 642 -14.84 13.60 -29.84
CA GLN A 642 -13.39 13.45 -30.03
C GLN A 642 -12.69 14.41 -29.07
N VAL A 643 -11.74 13.90 -28.27
CA VAL A 643 -11.03 14.67 -27.26
C VAL A 643 -9.53 14.38 -27.34
N GLU A 644 -8.72 15.34 -26.90
CA GLU A 644 -7.31 15.09 -26.57
C GLU A 644 -7.24 14.49 -25.16
N LEU A 645 -6.12 13.83 -24.84
CA LEU A 645 -5.90 13.26 -23.52
C LEU A 645 -6.01 14.34 -22.43
N MET A 646 -6.64 13.99 -21.33
CA MET A 646 -6.95 14.89 -20.20
C MET A 646 -7.93 16.02 -20.54
N GLN A 647 -8.55 16.01 -21.69
CA GLN A 647 -9.62 16.92 -22.05
C GLN A 647 -10.96 16.38 -21.55
N CYS A 648 -11.78 17.26 -20.99
CA CYS A 648 -13.07 16.87 -20.42
C CYS A 648 -14.15 16.66 -21.49
N VAL A 649 -14.99 15.67 -21.29
CA VAL A 649 -16.27 15.52 -22.01
C VAL A 649 -17.43 16.03 -21.13
N ASN A 650 -18.41 16.69 -21.73
CA ASN A 650 -19.61 17.14 -21.07
C ASN A 650 -20.73 16.12 -21.27
N LEU A 651 -21.38 15.78 -20.20
CA LEU A 651 -22.51 14.87 -20.12
C LEU A 651 -23.77 15.67 -19.84
N SER A 652 -24.89 15.38 -20.52
CA SER A 652 -26.19 15.93 -20.18
C SER A 652 -27.28 14.89 -20.39
N TRP A 653 -28.28 14.88 -19.50
CA TRP A 653 -29.35 13.90 -19.53
C TRP A 653 -30.66 14.44 -19.02
N THR A 654 -31.73 13.80 -19.44
CA THR A 654 -33.10 13.96 -18.93
C THR A 654 -33.77 12.60 -18.90
N VAL A 655 -34.26 12.20 -17.75
CA VAL A 655 -35.01 10.97 -17.50
C VAL A 655 -36.40 11.37 -17.00
N THR A 656 -37.42 10.69 -17.46
CA THR A 656 -38.83 10.89 -17.04
C THR A 656 -39.40 9.58 -16.51
N GLY A 657 -40.47 9.63 -15.72
CA GLY A 657 -41.13 8.43 -15.18
C GLY A 657 -40.69 8.08 -13.75
N ASP A 658 -40.27 9.12 -12.98
CA ASP A 658 -39.96 9.00 -11.55
C ASP A 658 -38.94 7.88 -11.26
N PRO A 659 -37.68 8.02 -11.73
CA PRO A 659 -36.66 7.02 -11.49
C PRO A 659 -36.17 7.03 -10.04
N ASP A 660 -36.04 5.84 -9.44
CA ASP A 660 -35.42 5.68 -8.13
C ASP A 660 -33.89 5.78 -8.20
N LEU A 661 -33.31 5.41 -9.34
CA LEU A 661 -31.88 5.45 -9.59
C LEU A 661 -31.57 5.85 -11.03
N VAL A 662 -30.69 6.82 -11.20
CA VAL A 662 -30.08 7.21 -12.48
C VAL A 662 -28.57 7.14 -12.34
N GLN A 663 -27.91 6.41 -13.26
CA GLN A 663 -26.45 6.25 -13.27
C GLN A 663 -25.90 6.52 -14.67
N ILE A 664 -24.69 7.12 -14.69
CA ILE A 664 -23.92 7.27 -15.93
C ILE A 664 -22.61 6.49 -15.77
N LEU A 665 -22.36 5.63 -16.74
CA LEU A 665 -21.21 4.74 -16.76
C LEU A 665 -20.31 5.10 -17.94
N ARG A 666 -19.00 4.90 -17.75
CA ARG A 666 -17.99 4.85 -18.82
C ARG A 666 -17.37 3.45 -18.82
N ASP A 667 -17.46 2.74 -19.94
CA ASP A 667 -16.98 1.37 -20.09
C ASP A 667 -17.46 0.41 -18.98
N ASN A 668 -18.73 0.56 -18.59
CA ASN A 668 -19.44 -0.12 -17.50
C ASN A 668 -19.02 0.30 -16.07
N LEU A 669 -18.09 1.22 -15.89
CA LEU A 669 -17.77 1.80 -14.58
C LEU A 669 -18.72 2.99 -14.34
N VAL A 670 -19.36 3.06 -13.18
CA VAL A 670 -20.21 4.21 -12.79
C VAL A 670 -19.31 5.41 -12.52
N ILE A 671 -19.46 6.45 -13.34
CA ILE A 671 -18.71 7.71 -13.18
C ILE A 671 -19.58 8.82 -12.58
N LEU A 672 -20.89 8.63 -12.54
CA LEU A 672 -21.84 9.56 -11.92
C LEU A 672 -23.11 8.79 -11.50
N GLY A 673 -23.42 8.80 -10.21
CA GLY A 673 -24.63 8.20 -9.63
C GLY A 673 -24.61 8.14 -8.11
N PRO A 674 -25.77 8.15 -7.44
CA PRO A 674 -27.09 8.42 -8.04
C PRO A 674 -27.20 9.83 -8.58
N ALA A 675 -27.66 10.00 -9.82
CA ALA A 675 -27.83 11.27 -10.47
C ALA A 675 -29.30 11.72 -10.42
N THR A 676 -29.53 13.03 -10.54
CA THR A 676 -30.87 13.60 -10.63
C THR A 676 -31.54 13.26 -11.97
N ASP A 677 -32.86 13.30 -12.02
CA ASP A 677 -33.67 13.00 -13.22
C ASP A 677 -33.25 13.84 -14.44
N THR A 678 -32.78 15.03 -14.21
CA THR A 678 -32.22 15.92 -15.24
C THR A 678 -30.97 16.56 -14.71
N GLY A 679 -29.89 16.50 -15.48
CA GLY A 679 -28.61 17.04 -15.04
C GLY A 679 -27.57 17.16 -16.13
N SER A 680 -26.42 17.62 -15.72
CA SER A 680 -25.20 17.66 -16.53
C SER A 680 -23.99 17.39 -15.63
N GLY A 681 -22.96 16.78 -16.20
CA GLY A 681 -21.71 16.49 -15.54
C GLY A 681 -20.53 16.60 -16.51
N GLN A 682 -19.34 16.44 -16.00
CA GLN A 682 -18.12 16.36 -16.81
C GLN A 682 -17.28 15.18 -16.37
N ASP A 683 -16.70 14.49 -17.36
CA ASP A 683 -15.65 13.53 -17.13
C ASP A 683 -14.34 14.04 -17.74
N CYS A 684 -13.35 14.27 -16.89
CA CYS A 684 -12.03 14.76 -17.25
C CYS A 684 -10.93 13.70 -17.04
N SER A 685 -11.34 12.46 -16.77
CA SER A 685 -10.41 11.39 -16.39
C SER A 685 -9.95 10.51 -17.56
N ILE A 686 -10.13 10.97 -18.80
CA ILE A 686 -9.66 10.26 -20.01
C ILE A 686 -8.16 10.52 -20.18
N GLY A 687 -7.33 9.67 -19.60
CA GLY A 687 -5.87 9.80 -19.63
C GLY A 687 -5.15 8.91 -20.64
N VAL A 688 -5.85 8.02 -21.34
CA VAL A 688 -5.27 7.05 -22.28
C VAL A 688 -5.93 7.18 -23.65
N PRO A 689 -5.18 7.02 -24.76
CA PRO A 689 -5.80 6.96 -26.09
C PRO A 689 -6.71 5.74 -26.23
N GLY A 690 -7.92 5.94 -26.75
CA GLY A 690 -8.87 4.83 -26.94
C GLY A 690 -10.28 5.29 -27.26
N SER A 691 -11.20 4.34 -27.35
CA SER A 691 -12.63 4.59 -27.51
C SER A 691 -13.36 4.24 -26.23
N TYR A 692 -14.09 5.18 -25.69
CA TYR A 692 -14.81 5.08 -24.41
C TYR A 692 -16.31 5.10 -24.65
N ILE A 693 -17.04 4.14 -24.09
CA ILE A 693 -18.48 4.04 -24.21
C ILE A 693 -19.13 4.66 -22.97
N TYR A 694 -19.79 5.79 -23.16
CA TYR A 694 -20.62 6.40 -22.12
C TYR A 694 -22.05 5.88 -22.22
N LYS A 695 -22.62 5.43 -21.11
CA LYS A 695 -23.92 4.81 -21.04
C LYS A 695 -24.70 5.39 -19.86
N ILE A 696 -25.98 5.70 -20.08
CA ILE A 696 -26.89 6.06 -19.00
C ILE A 696 -27.89 4.94 -18.75
N THR A 697 -28.13 4.65 -17.48
CA THR A 697 -29.14 3.70 -17.01
C THR A 697 -30.08 4.42 -16.03
N ALA A 698 -31.34 4.00 -16.02
CA ALA A 698 -32.33 4.50 -15.05
C ALA A 698 -33.30 3.37 -14.70
N GLN A 699 -33.71 3.28 -13.44
CA GLN A 699 -34.64 2.27 -12.94
C GLN A 699 -35.57 2.83 -11.89
N ASN A 700 -36.73 2.19 -11.73
CA ASN A 700 -37.68 2.35 -10.62
C ASN A 700 -38.30 0.99 -10.28
N GLU A 701 -39.19 0.94 -9.31
CA GLU A 701 -39.89 -0.29 -8.91
C GLU A 701 -40.61 -1.02 -10.06
N ALA A 702 -40.96 -0.31 -11.15
CA ALA A 702 -41.63 -0.90 -12.31
C ALA A 702 -40.67 -1.51 -13.35
N GLY A 703 -39.34 -1.26 -13.24
CA GLY A 703 -38.32 -1.81 -14.11
C GLY A 703 -37.26 -0.81 -14.57
N GLN A 704 -36.41 -1.27 -15.48
CA GLN A 704 -35.32 -0.47 -16.03
C GLN A 704 -35.70 0.20 -17.35
N ALA A 705 -35.20 1.43 -17.57
CA ALA A 705 -35.25 2.12 -18.85
C ALA A 705 -34.37 1.39 -19.90
N VAL A 706 -34.68 1.57 -21.17
CA VAL A 706 -33.77 1.19 -22.25
C VAL A 706 -32.55 2.10 -22.18
N PRO A 707 -31.33 1.58 -21.96
CA PRO A 707 -30.14 2.39 -21.83
C PRO A 707 -29.84 3.17 -23.12
N LYS A 708 -29.31 4.39 -23.01
CA LYS A 708 -28.71 5.13 -24.12
C LYS A 708 -27.21 5.18 -23.95
N GLN A 709 -26.47 5.18 -25.05
CA GLN A 709 -25.02 5.23 -25.04
C GLN A 709 -24.45 6.09 -26.18
N GLU A 710 -23.27 6.65 -25.94
CA GLU A 710 -22.48 7.44 -26.88
C GLU A 710 -21.01 6.99 -26.79
N THR A 711 -20.27 7.06 -27.88
CA THR A 711 -18.86 6.68 -27.92
C THR A 711 -18.00 7.92 -28.10
N VAL A 712 -17.03 8.12 -27.22
CA VAL A 712 -16.02 9.17 -27.30
C VAL A 712 -14.69 8.55 -27.68
N THR A 713 -13.98 9.14 -28.63
CA THR A 713 -12.64 8.72 -29.00
C THR A 713 -11.63 9.72 -28.46
N ALA A 714 -10.68 9.25 -27.63
CA ALA A 714 -9.55 10.01 -27.16
C ALA A 714 -8.28 9.60 -27.91
N GLY A 715 -7.49 10.55 -28.38
CA GLY A 715 -6.26 10.23 -29.06
C GLY A 715 -5.43 11.48 -29.32
N GLY A 716 -4.10 11.32 -29.31
CA GLY A 716 -3.20 12.38 -29.73
C GLY A 716 -3.44 12.76 -31.19
N ALA A 717 -3.24 14.04 -31.53
CA ALA A 717 -3.42 14.61 -32.85
C ALA A 717 -2.93 13.68 -33.96
N ALA A 718 -3.79 13.48 -34.96
CA ALA A 718 -3.39 12.83 -36.20
C ALA A 718 -2.18 13.54 -36.84
N PRO A 719 -1.32 12.80 -37.58
CA PRO A 719 -0.01 13.23 -38.04
C PRO A 719 0.01 14.48 -38.89
#